data_e4de55ed3776d314b32d185f1e313760
#
_entry.id   e4de55ed3776d314b32d185f1e313760
#
_cell.length_a   1.000
_cell.length_b   1.000
_cell.length_c   1.000
_cell.angle_alpha   90.00
_cell.angle_beta   90.00
_cell.angle_gamma   90.00
#
_symmetry.space_group_name_H-M   'P 1'
#
loop_
_entity.id
_entity.type
_entity.pdbx_description
1 polymer ?
#
loop_
_entity_poly.entity_id
_entity_poly.type
_entity_poly.pdbx_seq_one_letter_code
_entity_poly.pdbx_strand_id
1 'polypeptide(L)'
;MKTRLKIIFGVVICVLLSLLLMCIILLPSRVVNTDDGPRALTLEDYLNGNFKYKTFFPYWVSDNEYLHQSAEDDIILYNVEINYGTTIMTNSTMKQVNASNYVMSSDQYFIALESNYSKLWRYSYTASYHIYDLINGGFVRENQLPHKIQYISWSPVGHKLVYVYQNNIYLKQSPREAPIKITSDGKQNEIFNGIPDWVYEEEMLATKYALWWSPSGRYLAYVQFNDSDIPVIEYSYFGEDQYPRKITIPYPKAGAKNPTVKVFVVDTIYSEAFGPKEVPVPAIIASSDHYFTWLTWVTDTRVCVQWLKRIQNFSVLAICDFKEHSNTWDCPENQQHIEESQTGWAGGFFVSAPYFTSDSSSYYKIFSDKNGYKHIHYINGSVENAIQVTSGEWEAIYIFRVTNDAIISIGSKPMRKQCITCNLRKERCQYYTARFSERSKYYALICYGPGIPISTLFENRGDRELRVLEDNWELQSALQEIRLPKEEINKLEVDGITLWYKMLLPPQFDRSKKYPLLIQVYGGPCSQNVKETFSISWITYLASKEGIIVALVDGRGTAYQGDKILHAVYRRLGVYEVEDQISAVKKFIEMGFIDEKRIAIWGWSYGGYVTSLALGSGSGVFKCGMAVAPVSSWEYYASIYTERFMGLPIKSDNLEHYKNSTVMARAKNFQNVEYLLIHGTADDNVHFQNSAQIAKALVNAQVDFQAMWYTDQNHGIPGLSSKHLYTHMTHFLKQCFSLSE
;
A
#
# COMPACT_ATOMS: atom_id res chain seq x y z
N MET A 1 -44.18 62.99 -18.44
CA MET A 1 -43.70 61.62 -18.47
C MET A 1 -42.16 61.51 -18.23
N LYS A 2 -41.34 62.33 -18.89
CA LYS A 2 -39.85 62.25 -18.76
C LYS A 2 -39.29 62.55 -17.34
N THR A 3 -39.95 63.45 -16.57
CA THR A 3 -39.48 63.82 -15.24
C THR A 3 -39.76 62.73 -14.18
N ARG A 4 -40.92 62.01 -14.28
CA ARG A 4 -41.21 60.90 -13.35
C ARG A 4 -40.30 59.66 -13.59
N LEU A 5 -39.89 59.46 -14.83
CA LEU A 5 -38.95 58.36 -15.15
C LEU A 5 -37.53 58.59 -14.58
N LYS A 6 -37.07 59.86 -14.58
CA LYS A 6 -35.79 60.25 -13.97
C LYS A 6 -35.78 60.12 -12.47
N ILE A 7 -36.89 60.40 -11.81
CA ILE A 7 -37.01 60.25 -10.33
C ILE A 7 -37.06 58.78 -9.97
N ILE A 8 -37.79 57.92 -10.71
CA ILE A 8 -37.80 56.47 -10.48
C ILE A 8 -36.41 55.87 -10.71
N PHE A 9 -35.67 56.27 -11.74
CA PHE A 9 -34.32 55.81 -12.01
C PHE A 9 -33.33 56.22 -10.92
N GLY A 10 -33.43 57.44 -10.41
CA GLY A 10 -32.66 57.93 -9.28
C GLY A 10 -32.90 57.16 -7.97
N VAL A 11 -34.17 56.88 -7.65
CA VAL A 11 -34.52 56.06 -6.48
C VAL A 11 -34.02 54.62 -6.58
N VAL A 12 -34.11 54.01 -7.75
CA VAL A 12 -33.60 52.64 -7.98
C VAL A 12 -32.08 52.61 -7.83
N ILE A 13 -31.36 53.61 -8.34
CA ILE A 13 -29.89 53.69 -8.18
C ILE A 13 -29.53 53.89 -6.70
N CYS A 14 -30.23 54.74 -5.95
CA CYS A 14 -30.00 54.93 -4.52
C CYS A 14 -30.26 53.65 -3.71
N VAL A 15 -31.30 52.88 -4.03
CA VAL A 15 -31.62 51.62 -3.37
C VAL A 15 -30.55 50.55 -3.70
N LEU A 16 -30.08 50.47 -4.94
CA LEU A 16 -29.01 49.53 -5.34
C LEU A 16 -27.68 49.91 -4.66
N LEU A 17 -27.35 51.21 -4.55
CA LEU A 17 -26.14 51.65 -3.86
C LEU A 17 -26.23 51.43 -2.34
N SER A 18 -27.40 51.60 -1.72
CA SER A 18 -27.57 51.26 -0.31
C SER A 18 -27.54 49.77 -0.03
N LEU A 19 -28.05 48.92 -0.93
CA LEU A 19 -27.91 47.45 -0.85
C LEU A 19 -26.46 47.01 -1.04
N LEU A 20 -25.72 47.66 -1.95
CA LEU A 20 -24.29 47.38 -2.15
C LEU A 20 -23.46 47.78 -0.92
N LEU A 21 -23.77 48.95 -0.32
CA LEU A 21 -23.14 49.40 0.92
C LEU A 21 -23.48 48.46 2.09
N MET A 22 -24.71 48.00 2.19
CA MET A 22 -25.15 47.05 3.20
C MET A 22 -24.48 45.67 3.03
N CYS A 23 -24.28 45.20 1.80
CA CYS A 23 -23.50 44.01 1.50
C CYS A 23 -22.00 44.16 1.87
N ILE A 24 -21.43 45.35 1.66
CA ILE A 24 -20.04 45.64 2.06
C ILE A 24 -19.90 45.73 3.59
N ILE A 25 -20.91 46.23 4.30
CA ILE A 25 -20.90 46.34 5.77
C ILE A 25 -21.22 44.97 6.43
N LEU A 26 -21.99 44.11 5.76
CA LEU A 26 -22.35 42.77 6.24
C LEU A 26 -21.34 41.69 5.82
N LEU A 27 -20.39 41.96 4.94
CA LEU A 27 -19.22 41.10 4.79
C LEU A 27 -18.49 41.12 6.14
N PRO A 28 -18.33 39.96 6.82
CA PRO A 28 -17.50 39.94 8.00
C PRO A 28 -16.15 40.51 7.58
N SER A 29 -15.80 41.70 8.09
CA SER A 29 -14.43 42.16 7.98
C SER A 29 -13.57 41.07 8.63
N ARG A 30 -12.90 40.27 7.80
CA ARG A 30 -11.72 39.60 8.28
C ARG A 30 -10.84 40.71 8.80
N VAL A 31 -10.83 40.85 10.11
CA VAL A 31 -9.78 41.60 10.79
C VAL A 31 -8.52 40.83 10.41
N VAL A 32 -7.85 41.27 9.36
CA VAL A 32 -6.47 40.88 9.09
C VAL A 32 -5.71 41.53 10.23
N ASN A 33 -5.47 40.76 11.27
CA ASN A 33 -4.48 41.11 12.26
C ASN A 33 -3.15 41.16 11.50
N THR A 34 -2.68 42.34 11.20
CA THR A 34 -1.45 42.63 10.44
C THR A 34 -0.18 42.39 11.25
N ASP A 35 -0.25 41.60 12.33
CA ASP A 35 0.88 41.41 13.25
C ASP A 35 1.30 39.92 13.41
N ASP A 36 0.69 38.98 12.67
CA ASP A 36 1.01 37.57 12.84
C ASP A 36 1.67 36.99 11.59
N GLY A 37 2.95 36.70 11.73
CA GLY A 37 3.66 35.76 10.83
C GLY A 37 2.94 34.40 10.72
N PRO A 38 3.49 33.43 10.00
CA PRO A 38 2.82 32.14 9.74
C PRO A 38 2.22 31.52 11.00
N ARG A 39 0.96 31.06 10.96
CA ARG A 39 0.26 30.42 12.09
C ARG A 39 0.68 28.97 12.30
N ALA A 40 0.44 28.40 13.47
CA ALA A 40 0.63 26.97 13.72
C ALA A 40 -0.40 26.13 12.94
N LEU A 41 -0.01 24.91 12.54
CA LEU A 41 -0.91 23.93 11.97
C LEU A 41 -1.88 23.43 13.05
N THR A 42 -3.17 23.44 12.80
CA THR A 42 -4.19 22.98 13.76
C THR A 42 -4.59 21.53 13.53
N LEU A 43 -5.17 20.88 14.55
CA LEU A 43 -5.75 19.55 14.41
C LEU A 43 -6.85 19.53 13.34
N GLU A 44 -7.67 20.57 13.28
CA GLU A 44 -8.74 20.70 12.30
C GLU A 44 -8.21 20.80 10.86
N ASP A 45 -7.10 21.51 10.64
CA ASP A 45 -6.42 21.56 9.34
C ASP A 45 -6.05 20.15 8.84
N TYR A 46 -5.51 19.33 9.74
CA TYR A 46 -5.20 17.92 9.43
C TYR A 46 -6.47 17.10 9.18
N LEU A 47 -7.45 17.15 10.09
CA LEU A 47 -8.68 16.36 10.03
C LEU A 47 -9.54 16.67 8.81
N ASN A 48 -9.52 17.92 8.34
CA ASN A 48 -10.23 18.33 7.12
C ASN A 48 -9.43 18.07 5.84
N GLY A 49 -8.15 17.72 5.97
CA GLY A 49 -7.29 17.43 4.81
C GLY A 49 -6.93 18.66 3.98
N ASN A 50 -6.85 19.84 4.63
CA ASN A 50 -6.60 21.13 3.97
C ASN A 50 -5.24 21.20 3.23
N PHE A 51 -4.28 20.34 3.59
CA PHE A 51 -2.92 20.35 3.08
C PHE A 51 -2.53 19.02 2.41
N LYS A 52 -3.45 18.41 1.66
CA LYS A 52 -3.16 17.22 0.86
C LYS A 52 -2.53 17.62 -0.47
N TYR A 53 -1.45 16.95 -0.83
CA TYR A 53 -0.86 17.12 -2.15
C TYR A 53 -1.59 16.28 -3.20
N LYS A 54 -1.52 16.75 -4.44
CA LYS A 54 -1.99 16.04 -5.63
C LYS A 54 -0.83 15.27 -6.24
N THR A 55 -1.13 14.12 -6.84
CA THR A 55 -0.19 13.37 -7.67
C THR A 55 -0.78 13.17 -9.05
N PHE A 56 0.06 13.23 -10.08
CA PHE A 56 -0.37 12.97 -11.44
C PHE A 56 0.22 11.64 -11.91
N PHE A 57 -0.66 10.67 -12.18
CA PHE A 57 -0.28 9.38 -12.71
C PHE A 57 -0.87 9.23 -14.13
N PRO A 58 -0.05 9.29 -15.20
CA PRO A 58 -0.54 9.02 -16.54
C PRO A 58 -0.94 7.55 -16.65
N TYR A 59 -2.13 7.29 -17.18
CA TYR A 59 -2.53 5.96 -17.60
C TYR A 59 -2.15 5.79 -19.07
N TRP A 60 -0.95 5.23 -19.31
CA TRP A 60 -0.42 5.04 -20.66
C TRP A 60 -1.27 4.03 -21.43
N VAL A 61 -1.71 4.42 -22.62
CA VAL A 61 -2.49 3.59 -23.55
C VAL A 61 -1.71 3.28 -24.82
N SER A 62 -0.65 3.99 -25.08
CA SER A 62 0.34 3.74 -26.14
C SER A 62 1.70 4.31 -25.72
N ASP A 63 2.68 4.20 -26.61
CA ASP A 63 4.00 4.78 -26.34
C ASP A 63 3.99 6.32 -26.36
N ASN A 64 3.01 6.93 -27.02
CA ASN A 64 2.90 8.39 -27.19
C ASN A 64 1.69 9.00 -26.47
N GLU A 65 0.77 8.19 -25.92
CA GLU A 65 -0.51 8.68 -25.41
C GLU A 65 -0.85 8.14 -24.03
N TYR A 66 -1.42 9.02 -23.22
CA TYR A 66 -1.95 8.65 -21.92
C TYR A 66 -3.31 9.29 -21.63
N LEU A 67 -4.09 8.64 -20.78
CA LEU A 67 -5.32 9.17 -20.23
C LEU A 67 -5.07 9.89 -18.92
N HIS A 68 -5.83 10.96 -18.71
CA HIS A 68 -5.96 11.62 -17.41
C HIS A 68 -7.35 12.27 -17.29
N GLN A 69 -7.74 12.62 -16.06
CA GLN A 69 -8.93 13.43 -15.82
C GLN A 69 -8.56 14.92 -15.82
N SER A 70 -9.42 15.74 -16.45
CA SER A 70 -9.34 17.21 -16.36
C SER A 70 -9.84 17.72 -15.00
N ALA A 71 -9.75 19.03 -14.78
CA ALA A 71 -10.32 19.67 -13.59
C ALA A 71 -11.87 19.57 -13.54
N GLU A 72 -12.51 19.40 -14.69
CA GLU A 72 -13.95 19.22 -14.85
C GLU A 72 -14.37 17.73 -14.79
N ASP A 73 -13.43 16.83 -14.50
CA ASP A 73 -13.59 15.37 -14.50
C ASP A 73 -13.86 14.76 -15.88
N ASP A 74 -13.54 15.46 -16.99
CA ASP A 74 -13.54 14.87 -18.32
C ASP A 74 -12.35 13.93 -18.51
N ILE A 75 -12.51 12.85 -19.28
CA ILE A 75 -11.41 11.94 -19.65
C ILE A 75 -10.73 12.48 -20.89
N ILE A 76 -9.46 12.82 -20.74
CA ILE A 76 -8.61 13.38 -21.80
C ILE A 76 -7.61 12.34 -22.26
N LEU A 77 -7.57 12.06 -23.56
CA LEU A 77 -6.48 11.37 -24.22
C LEU A 77 -5.45 12.41 -24.67
N TYR A 78 -4.29 12.39 -24.03
CA TYR A 78 -3.22 13.33 -24.30
C TYR A 78 -2.12 12.67 -25.12
N ASN A 79 -1.80 13.28 -26.27
CA ASN A 79 -0.69 12.86 -27.13
C ASN A 79 0.55 13.73 -26.88
N VAL A 80 1.63 13.09 -26.44
CA VAL A 80 2.87 13.76 -26.03
C VAL A 80 3.62 14.37 -27.21
N GLU A 81 3.60 13.73 -28.40
CA GLU A 81 4.36 14.19 -29.56
C GLU A 81 3.83 15.50 -30.13
N ILE A 82 2.52 15.58 -30.28
CA ILE A 82 1.85 16.78 -30.80
C ILE A 82 1.44 17.75 -29.70
N ASN A 83 1.71 17.42 -28.45
CA ASN A 83 1.39 18.23 -27.26
C ASN A 83 -0.09 18.68 -27.23
N TYR A 84 -1.01 17.73 -27.46
CA TYR A 84 -2.43 18.00 -27.58
C TYR A 84 -3.28 16.96 -26.84
N GLY A 85 -4.32 17.45 -26.15
CA GLY A 85 -5.31 16.62 -25.45
C GLY A 85 -6.66 16.66 -26.15
N THR A 86 -7.25 15.49 -26.35
CA THR A 86 -8.60 15.32 -26.90
C THR A 86 -9.53 14.75 -25.83
N THR A 87 -10.67 15.42 -25.60
CA THR A 87 -11.71 14.85 -24.73
C THR A 87 -12.34 13.66 -25.40
N ILE A 88 -12.14 12.47 -24.83
CA ILE A 88 -12.75 11.22 -25.32
C ILE A 88 -14.04 10.88 -24.61
N MET A 89 -14.25 11.42 -23.40
CA MET A 89 -15.48 11.24 -22.64
C MET A 89 -15.70 12.42 -21.70
N THR A 90 -16.93 12.94 -21.69
CA THR A 90 -17.29 14.03 -20.79
C THR A 90 -17.78 13.52 -19.44
N ASN A 91 -17.58 14.29 -18.39
CA ASN A 91 -18.13 14.06 -17.06
C ASN A 91 -19.65 13.85 -17.07
N SER A 92 -20.36 14.57 -17.95
CA SER A 92 -21.82 14.40 -18.13
C SER A 92 -22.21 12.99 -18.59
N THR A 93 -21.37 12.34 -19.43
CA THR A 93 -21.57 10.95 -19.84
C THR A 93 -21.28 9.99 -18.68
N MET A 94 -20.21 10.21 -17.92
CA MET A 94 -19.88 9.40 -16.74
C MET A 94 -20.99 9.48 -15.68
N LYS A 95 -21.54 10.65 -15.46
CA LYS A 95 -22.66 10.88 -14.50
C LYS A 95 -23.94 10.15 -14.85
N GLN A 96 -24.19 9.79 -16.13
CA GLN A 96 -25.38 9.02 -16.52
C GLN A 96 -25.44 7.63 -15.83
N VAL A 97 -24.29 7.07 -15.49
CA VAL A 97 -24.17 5.77 -14.82
C VAL A 97 -23.51 5.89 -13.44
N ASN A 98 -23.38 7.11 -12.91
CA ASN A 98 -22.68 7.41 -11.67
C ASN A 98 -21.26 6.80 -11.62
N ALA A 99 -20.54 6.89 -12.72
CA ALA A 99 -19.20 6.32 -12.81
C ALA A 99 -18.20 7.12 -11.96
N SER A 100 -17.35 6.40 -11.22
CA SER A 100 -16.27 6.93 -10.38
C SER A 100 -14.87 6.57 -10.91
N ASN A 101 -14.80 5.61 -11.85
CA ASN A 101 -13.53 5.14 -12.41
C ASN A 101 -13.79 4.57 -13.82
N TYR A 102 -12.72 4.27 -14.56
CA TYR A 102 -12.81 3.73 -15.91
C TYR A 102 -11.63 2.84 -16.28
N VAL A 103 -11.83 1.93 -17.22
CA VAL A 103 -10.77 1.08 -17.81
C VAL A 103 -11.02 1.01 -19.33
N MET A 104 -10.04 1.46 -20.13
CA MET A 104 -10.14 1.49 -21.58
C MET A 104 -9.61 0.20 -22.22
N SER A 105 -10.23 -0.28 -23.30
CA SER A 105 -9.73 -1.40 -24.11
C SER A 105 -8.42 -1.04 -24.80
N SER A 106 -7.58 -2.05 -25.08
CA SER A 106 -6.25 -1.83 -25.66
C SER A 106 -6.28 -1.23 -27.07
N ASP A 107 -7.36 -1.48 -27.83
CA ASP A 107 -7.58 -0.89 -29.14
C ASP A 107 -8.33 0.48 -29.09
N GLN A 108 -8.64 0.96 -27.87
CA GLN A 108 -9.30 2.25 -27.62
C GLN A 108 -10.72 2.36 -28.18
N TYR A 109 -11.39 1.23 -28.49
CA TYR A 109 -12.76 1.24 -29.03
C TYR A 109 -13.83 1.26 -27.94
N PHE A 110 -13.52 0.71 -26.77
CA PHE A 110 -14.45 0.60 -25.65
C PHE A 110 -13.83 1.10 -24.35
N ILE A 111 -14.69 1.64 -23.50
CA ILE A 111 -14.35 2.01 -22.13
C ILE A 111 -15.36 1.40 -21.16
N ALA A 112 -14.87 0.72 -20.14
CA ALA A 112 -15.69 0.20 -19.05
C ALA A 112 -15.74 1.24 -17.93
N LEU A 113 -16.92 1.78 -17.65
CA LEU A 113 -17.18 2.76 -16.60
C LEU A 113 -17.60 2.05 -15.31
N GLU A 114 -16.85 2.27 -14.24
CA GLU A 114 -17.06 1.66 -12.94
C GLU A 114 -17.99 2.49 -12.06
N SER A 115 -19.02 1.85 -11.50
CA SER A 115 -19.97 2.45 -10.57
C SER A 115 -20.35 1.48 -9.44
N ASN A 116 -21.07 1.95 -8.44
CA ASN A 116 -21.53 1.12 -7.30
C ASN A 116 -20.37 0.37 -6.61
N TYR A 117 -19.26 1.06 -6.40
CA TYR A 117 -18.11 0.54 -5.69
C TYR A 117 -18.50 0.12 -4.27
N SER A 118 -18.15 -1.11 -3.89
CA SER A 118 -18.34 -1.65 -2.55
C SER A 118 -17.08 -2.39 -2.10
N LYS A 119 -16.33 -1.80 -1.17
CA LYS A 119 -15.09 -2.36 -0.63
C LYS A 119 -15.37 -3.68 0.08
N LEU A 120 -14.45 -4.66 -0.09
CA LEU A 120 -14.49 -5.93 0.62
C LEU A 120 -13.31 -5.98 1.61
N TRP A 121 -12.07 -6.20 1.15
CA TRP A 121 -10.85 -6.26 1.96
C TRP A 121 -9.87 -5.14 1.59
N ARG A 122 -8.57 -5.33 1.81
CA ARG A 122 -7.58 -4.28 1.55
C ARG A 122 -7.54 -3.83 0.08
N TYR A 123 -7.58 -4.77 -0.87
CA TYR A 123 -7.49 -4.51 -2.30
C TYR A 123 -8.78 -4.80 -3.04
N SER A 124 -9.52 -5.82 -2.60
CA SER A 124 -10.74 -6.28 -3.26
C SER A 124 -11.95 -5.41 -2.98
N TYR A 125 -12.81 -5.36 -3.96
CA TYR A 125 -14.12 -4.72 -3.94
C TYR A 125 -15.01 -5.33 -5.00
N THR A 126 -16.29 -5.02 -4.96
CA THR A 126 -17.20 -5.30 -6.06
C THR A 126 -17.68 -3.99 -6.67
N ALA A 127 -17.97 -4.01 -7.99
CA ALA A 127 -18.50 -2.85 -8.69
C ALA A 127 -19.45 -3.29 -9.83
N SER A 128 -20.20 -2.35 -10.38
CA SER A 128 -20.94 -2.49 -11.63
C SER A 128 -20.17 -1.81 -12.75
N TYR A 129 -20.19 -2.40 -13.95
CA TYR A 129 -19.46 -1.84 -15.10
C TYR A 129 -20.41 -1.62 -16.27
N HIS A 130 -20.35 -0.44 -16.86
CA HIS A 130 -21.12 -0.03 -18.03
C HIS A 130 -20.15 0.18 -19.19
N ILE A 131 -20.31 -0.62 -20.25
CA ILE A 131 -19.44 -0.51 -21.43
C ILE A 131 -19.97 0.59 -22.34
N TYR A 132 -19.10 1.53 -22.70
CA TYR A 132 -19.37 2.58 -23.67
C TYR A 132 -18.53 2.36 -24.92
N ASP A 133 -19.18 2.42 -26.09
CA ASP A 133 -18.58 2.32 -27.41
C ASP A 133 -18.12 3.73 -27.83
N LEU A 134 -16.82 3.94 -27.90
CA LEU A 134 -16.23 5.24 -28.26
C LEU A 134 -16.37 5.56 -29.75
N ILE A 135 -16.48 4.54 -30.61
CA ILE A 135 -16.62 4.71 -32.05
C ILE A 135 -18.03 5.14 -32.42
N ASN A 136 -19.07 4.46 -31.85
CA ASN A 136 -20.44 4.73 -32.13
C ASN A 136 -21.11 5.74 -31.19
N GLY A 137 -20.40 6.16 -30.14
CA GLY A 137 -20.85 7.20 -29.22
C GLY A 137 -22.03 6.80 -28.33
N GLY A 138 -22.03 5.56 -27.75
CA GLY A 138 -23.16 5.11 -26.94
C GLY A 138 -22.86 3.92 -26.02
N PHE A 139 -23.72 3.71 -25.03
CA PHE A 139 -23.63 2.54 -24.15
C PHE A 139 -23.99 1.26 -24.88
N VAL A 140 -23.20 0.21 -24.68
CA VAL A 140 -23.52 -1.16 -25.15
C VAL A 140 -24.69 -1.69 -24.33
N ARG A 141 -25.78 -2.06 -25.03
CA ARG A 141 -27.03 -2.55 -24.42
C ARG A 141 -27.18 -4.06 -24.50
N GLU A 142 -26.50 -4.70 -25.44
CA GLU A 142 -26.53 -6.14 -25.66
C GLU A 142 -25.65 -6.84 -24.63
N ASN A 143 -26.14 -7.96 -24.08
CA ASN A 143 -25.35 -8.83 -23.17
C ASN A 143 -24.60 -8.04 -22.06
N GLN A 144 -25.33 -7.17 -21.35
CA GLN A 144 -24.78 -6.34 -20.29
C GLN A 144 -24.10 -7.18 -19.21
N LEU A 145 -23.10 -6.57 -18.56
CA LEU A 145 -22.38 -7.18 -17.45
C LEU A 145 -23.27 -7.25 -16.20
N PRO A 146 -23.10 -8.30 -15.35
CA PRO A 146 -23.83 -8.38 -14.09
C PRO A 146 -23.38 -7.30 -13.10
N HIS A 147 -24.20 -7.06 -12.06
CA HIS A 147 -23.79 -6.25 -10.93
C HIS A 147 -22.84 -7.01 -10.00
N LYS A 148 -22.09 -6.29 -9.18
CA LYS A 148 -21.15 -6.86 -8.18
C LYS A 148 -20.04 -7.72 -8.81
N ILE A 149 -19.47 -7.27 -9.89
CA ILE A 149 -18.28 -7.86 -10.49
C ILE A 149 -17.11 -7.68 -9.51
N GLN A 150 -16.34 -8.76 -9.28
CA GLN A 150 -15.20 -8.80 -8.36
C GLN A 150 -13.91 -8.33 -9.04
N TYR A 151 -13.76 -8.59 -10.34
CA TYR A 151 -12.63 -8.13 -11.15
C TYR A 151 -13.01 -8.05 -12.63
N ILE A 152 -12.39 -7.13 -13.36
CA ILE A 152 -12.55 -6.97 -14.82
C ILE A 152 -11.20 -6.61 -15.45
N SER A 153 -10.92 -7.14 -16.64
CA SER A 153 -9.69 -6.85 -17.39
C SER A 153 -9.91 -7.01 -18.89
N TRP A 154 -9.43 -6.03 -19.65
CA TRP A 154 -9.31 -6.14 -21.10
C TRP A 154 -8.11 -6.99 -21.50
N SER A 155 -8.17 -7.67 -22.63
CA SER A 155 -6.99 -8.30 -23.22
C SER A 155 -5.97 -7.25 -23.67
N PRO A 156 -4.68 -7.59 -23.69
CA PRO A 156 -3.63 -6.64 -24.11
C PRO A 156 -3.69 -6.29 -25.59
N VAL A 157 -4.46 -7.03 -26.39
CA VAL A 157 -4.67 -6.79 -27.82
C VAL A 157 -6.17 -6.88 -28.13
N GLY A 158 -6.71 -5.84 -28.82
CA GLY A 158 -8.14 -5.75 -29.15
C GLY A 158 -9.00 -5.44 -27.92
N HIS A 159 -10.21 -6.00 -27.88
CA HIS A 159 -11.22 -5.69 -26.86
C HIS A 159 -11.93 -6.94 -26.29
N LYS A 160 -11.24 -8.10 -26.25
CA LYS A 160 -11.72 -9.21 -25.43
C LYS A 160 -11.76 -8.79 -23.98
N LEU A 161 -12.75 -9.27 -23.24
CA LEU A 161 -12.99 -8.88 -21.88
C LEU A 161 -13.14 -10.12 -20.99
N VAL A 162 -12.36 -10.19 -19.90
CA VAL A 162 -12.55 -11.16 -18.84
C VAL A 162 -13.09 -10.46 -17.60
N TYR A 163 -14.00 -11.13 -16.89
CA TYR A 163 -14.46 -10.67 -15.59
C TYR A 163 -14.71 -11.83 -14.63
N VAL A 164 -14.63 -11.54 -13.33
CA VAL A 164 -14.93 -12.50 -12.26
C VAL A 164 -16.23 -12.09 -11.59
N TYR A 165 -17.16 -13.03 -11.54
CA TYR A 165 -18.46 -12.88 -10.91
C TYR A 165 -18.83 -14.15 -10.14
N GLN A 166 -19.23 -14.02 -8.89
CA GLN A 166 -19.52 -15.16 -8.00
C GLN A 166 -18.39 -16.22 -8.00
N ASN A 167 -17.15 -15.74 -7.85
CA ASN A 167 -15.92 -16.54 -7.83
C ASN A 167 -15.68 -17.38 -9.11
N ASN A 168 -16.34 -17.07 -10.21
CA ASN A 168 -16.17 -17.73 -11.50
C ASN A 168 -15.70 -16.74 -12.56
N ILE A 169 -14.86 -17.23 -13.48
CA ILE A 169 -14.31 -16.48 -14.59
C ILE A 169 -15.23 -16.56 -15.79
N TYR A 170 -15.51 -15.43 -16.40
CA TYR A 170 -16.29 -15.28 -17.63
C TYR A 170 -15.48 -14.51 -18.67
N LEU A 171 -15.52 -14.97 -19.91
CA LEU A 171 -14.85 -14.38 -21.06
C LEU A 171 -15.89 -13.85 -22.05
N LYS A 172 -15.69 -12.65 -22.58
CA LYS A 172 -16.40 -12.12 -23.75
C LYS A 172 -15.42 -11.88 -24.88
N GLN A 173 -15.68 -12.42 -26.05
CA GLN A 173 -14.84 -12.18 -27.24
C GLN A 173 -15.02 -10.73 -27.75
N SER A 174 -16.20 -10.16 -27.55
CA SER A 174 -16.51 -8.75 -27.75
C SER A 174 -17.50 -8.27 -26.68
N PRO A 175 -17.50 -6.98 -26.30
CA PRO A 175 -18.48 -6.42 -25.37
C PRO A 175 -19.93 -6.70 -25.70
N ARG A 176 -20.27 -6.88 -26.98
CA ARG A 176 -21.64 -7.13 -27.48
C ARG A 176 -22.02 -8.60 -27.45
N GLU A 177 -21.07 -9.52 -27.42
CA GLU A 177 -21.30 -10.96 -27.42
C GLU A 177 -21.71 -11.50 -26.06
N ALA A 178 -22.33 -12.69 -26.05
CA ALA A 178 -22.65 -13.40 -24.82
C ALA A 178 -21.37 -13.86 -24.10
N PRO A 179 -21.36 -13.89 -22.78
CA PRO A 179 -20.20 -14.37 -22.03
C PRO A 179 -20.06 -15.90 -22.11
N ILE A 180 -18.83 -16.36 -22.27
CA ILE A 180 -18.45 -17.77 -22.15
C ILE A 180 -18.00 -17.99 -20.69
N LYS A 181 -18.59 -18.99 -20.04
CA LYS A 181 -18.21 -19.34 -18.66
C LYS A 181 -16.98 -20.24 -18.67
N ILE A 182 -15.84 -19.76 -18.15
CA ILE A 182 -14.56 -20.50 -18.12
C ILE A 182 -14.50 -21.46 -16.94
N THR A 183 -14.98 -21.03 -15.75
CA THR A 183 -15.02 -21.87 -14.54
C THR A 183 -16.44 -21.95 -14.00
N SER A 184 -16.79 -23.08 -13.34
CA SER A 184 -18.16 -23.30 -12.87
C SER A 184 -18.24 -23.78 -11.41
N ASP A 185 -17.12 -23.97 -10.77
CA ASP A 185 -16.97 -24.52 -9.42
C ASP A 185 -16.75 -23.45 -8.35
N GLY A 186 -16.72 -22.17 -8.76
CA GLY A 186 -16.59 -21.04 -7.83
C GLY A 186 -17.68 -21.04 -6.77
N LYS A 187 -17.30 -20.95 -5.50
CA LYS A 187 -18.18 -20.97 -4.35
C LYS A 187 -17.68 -20.02 -3.28
N GLN A 188 -18.59 -19.22 -2.73
CA GLN A 188 -18.25 -18.23 -1.70
C GLN A 188 -17.58 -18.90 -0.49
N ASN A 189 -16.45 -18.34 -0.04
CA ASN A 189 -15.65 -18.82 1.08
C ASN A 189 -15.07 -20.25 0.91
N GLU A 190 -15.13 -20.82 -0.27
CA GLU A 190 -14.58 -22.15 -0.51
C GLU A 190 -13.68 -22.23 -1.75
N ILE A 191 -14.19 -21.77 -2.91
CA ILE A 191 -13.43 -21.85 -4.19
C ILE A 191 -13.41 -20.46 -4.84
N PHE A 192 -12.20 -19.97 -5.08
CA PHE A 192 -11.96 -18.70 -5.74
C PHE A 192 -11.19 -18.92 -7.04
N ASN A 193 -11.74 -18.47 -8.17
CA ASN A 193 -11.11 -18.56 -9.48
C ASN A 193 -10.73 -17.17 -10.00
N GLY A 194 -9.45 -16.95 -10.26
CA GLY A 194 -8.93 -15.70 -10.83
C GLY A 194 -8.93 -14.48 -9.88
N ILE A 195 -9.33 -14.69 -8.64
CA ILE A 195 -9.24 -13.72 -7.55
C ILE A 195 -8.70 -14.44 -6.31
N PRO A 196 -7.90 -13.78 -5.44
CA PRO A 196 -7.40 -14.41 -4.24
C PRO A 196 -8.48 -14.55 -3.15
N ASP A 197 -8.25 -15.49 -2.23
CA ASP A 197 -8.86 -15.52 -0.91
C ASP A 197 -8.24 -14.46 0.00
N TRP A 198 -8.73 -14.35 1.25
CA TRP A 198 -8.27 -13.30 2.17
C TRP A 198 -6.75 -13.34 2.42
N VAL A 199 -6.20 -14.54 2.73
CA VAL A 199 -4.78 -14.64 3.12
C VAL A 199 -3.82 -14.42 1.95
N TYR A 200 -4.19 -14.85 0.75
CA TYR A 200 -3.39 -14.57 -0.44
C TYR A 200 -3.49 -13.11 -0.90
N GLU A 201 -4.66 -12.49 -0.78
CA GLU A 201 -4.84 -11.06 -1.07
C GLU A 201 -3.95 -10.20 -0.19
N GLU A 202 -3.97 -10.45 1.12
CA GLU A 202 -3.29 -9.62 2.12
C GLU A 202 -1.78 -9.91 2.15
N GLU A 203 -1.37 -11.19 2.15
CA GLU A 203 -0.03 -11.60 2.56
C GLU A 203 0.87 -12.09 1.42
N MET A 204 0.32 -12.35 0.25
CA MET A 204 1.08 -12.98 -0.84
C MET A 204 1.04 -12.18 -2.15
N LEU A 205 -0.13 -11.77 -2.62
CA LEU A 205 -0.28 -11.14 -3.93
C LEU A 205 -0.37 -9.61 -3.85
N ALA A 206 -0.84 -9.05 -2.75
CA ALA A 206 -1.10 -7.61 -2.54
C ALA A 206 -1.92 -6.99 -3.68
N THR A 207 -2.89 -7.74 -4.21
CA THR A 207 -3.77 -7.34 -5.30
C THR A 207 -5.10 -8.08 -5.24
N LYS A 208 -6.12 -7.52 -5.91
CA LYS A 208 -7.48 -8.07 -6.00
C LYS A 208 -7.69 -9.12 -7.09
N TYR A 209 -6.63 -9.50 -7.82
CA TYR A 209 -6.73 -10.44 -8.94
C TYR A 209 -5.65 -11.52 -8.90
N ALA A 210 -5.96 -12.65 -9.49
CA ALA A 210 -5.06 -13.76 -9.70
C ALA A 210 -5.26 -14.37 -11.09
N LEU A 211 -5.29 -13.48 -12.11
CA LEU A 211 -5.36 -13.86 -13.53
C LEU A 211 -4.50 -12.92 -14.39
N TRP A 212 -3.93 -13.45 -15.46
CA TRP A 212 -2.98 -12.75 -16.33
C TRP A 212 -3.17 -13.15 -17.79
N TRP A 213 -3.35 -12.15 -18.66
CA TRP A 213 -3.38 -12.36 -20.09
C TRP A 213 -1.96 -12.65 -20.63
N SER A 214 -1.87 -13.55 -21.61
CA SER A 214 -0.65 -13.70 -22.42
C SER A 214 -0.42 -12.47 -23.31
N PRO A 215 0.81 -12.24 -23.82
CA PRO A 215 1.13 -11.03 -24.60
C PRO A 215 0.22 -10.77 -25.80
N SER A 216 -0.21 -11.81 -26.52
CA SER A 216 -1.14 -11.67 -27.66
C SER A 216 -2.63 -11.60 -27.25
N GLY A 217 -2.96 -11.86 -25.98
CA GLY A 217 -4.34 -12.03 -25.52
C GLY A 217 -5.01 -13.33 -26.01
N ARG A 218 -4.21 -14.33 -26.49
CA ARG A 218 -4.74 -15.64 -26.86
C ARG A 218 -4.98 -16.51 -25.64
N TYR A 219 -4.07 -16.50 -24.67
CA TYR A 219 -4.17 -17.32 -23.46
C TYR A 219 -4.44 -16.47 -22.25
N LEU A 220 -5.15 -17.07 -21.29
CA LEU A 220 -5.42 -16.50 -19.98
C LEU A 220 -4.95 -17.49 -18.91
N ALA A 221 -3.96 -17.10 -18.10
CA ALA A 221 -3.57 -17.83 -16.90
C ALA A 221 -4.40 -17.34 -15.71
N TYR A 222 -4.77 -18.26 -14.82
CA TYR A 222 -5.42 -17.93 -13.56
C TYR A 222 -5.04 -18.89 -12.45
N VAL A 223 -5.20 -18.45 -11.21
CA VAL A 223 -5.05 -19.28 -10.02
C VAL A 223 -6.42 -19.60 -9.44
N GLN A 224 -6.59 -20.84 -9.04
CA GLN A 224 -7.70 -21.31 -8.21
C GLN A 224 -7.19 -21.49 -6.77
N PHE A 225 -7.90 -20.92 -5.81
CA PHE A 225 -7.68 -21.11 -4.39
C PHE A 225 -8.82 -21.93 -3.82
N ASN A 226 -8.47 -22.94 -2.99
CA ASN A 226 -9.45 -23.80 -2.32
C ASN A 226 -9.32 -23.68 -0.81
N ASP A 227 -10.33 -23.09 -0.22
CA ASP A 227 -10.47 -22.78 1.21
C ASP A 227 -11.45 -23.75 1.93
N SER A 228 -11.91 -24.82 1.27
CA SER A 228 -12.99 -25.69 1.80
C SER A 228 -12.69 -26.25 3.20
N ASP A 229 -11.41 -26.43 3.54
CA ASP A 229 -10.96 -26.98 4.82
C ASP A 229 -10.30 -25.94 5.75
N ILE A 230 -10.40 -24.64 5.43
CA ILE A 230 -9.73 -23.58 6.17
C ILE A 230 -10.58 -23.18 7.37
N PRO A 231 -9.98 -23.06 8.57
CA PRO A 231 -10.67 -22.50 9.72
C PRO A 231 -11.17 -21.09 9.43
N VAL A 232 -12.37 -20.78 9.93
CA VAL A 232 -13.00 -19.48 9.72
C VAL A 232 -12.90 -18.61 10.96
N ILE A 233 -12.78 -17.30 10.74
CA ILE A 233 -13.08 -16.31 11.76
C ILE A 233 -14.52 -15.84 11.62
N GLU A 234 -15.12 -15.46 12.74
CA GLU A 234 -16.48 -14.94 12.78
C GLU A 234 -16.52 -13.71 13.67
N TYR A 235 -17.23 -12.68 13.21
CA TYR A 235 -17.55 -11.51 14.04
C TYR A 235 -18.92 -10.96 13.71
N SER A 236 -19.50 -10.24 14.69
CA SER A 236 -20.76 -9.55 14.53
C SER A 236 -20.54 -8.21 13.83
N TYR A 237 -21.27 -7.98 12.75
CA TYR A 237 -21.44 -6.67 12.14
C TYR A 237 -22.78 -6.12 12.61
N PHE A 238 -22.75 -5.08 13.42
CA PHE A 238 -23.94 -4.58 14.14
C PHE A 238 -24.92 -3.89 13.17
N GLY A 239 -24.42 -3.02 12.28
CA GLY A 239 -25.26 -2.34 11.29
C GLY A 239 -26.40 -1.56 11.91
N GLU A 240 -27.44 -1.31 11.09
CA GLU A 240 -28.67 -0.61 11.49
C GLU A 240 -29.86 -1.58 11.73
N ASP A 241 -29.69 -2.86 11.43
CA ASP A 241 -30.73 -3.87 11.58
C ASP A 241 -30.93 -4.23 13.05
N GLN A 242 -32.11 -4.75 13.42
CA GLN A 242 -32.42 -5.20 14.79
C GLN A 242 -31.47 -6.30 15.29
N TYR A 243 -31.03 -7.18 14.40
CA TYR A 243 -30.10 -8.26 14.71
C TYR A 243 -28.78 -8.07 13.95
N PRO A 244 -27.62 -8.19 14.62
CA PRO A 244 -26.33 -8.14 13.97
C PRO A 244 -26.20 -9.23 12.90
N ARG A 245 -25.49 -8.91 11.81
CA ARG A 245 -25.12 -9.91 10.81
C ARG A 245 -23.83 -10.60 11.22
N LYS A 246 -23.79 -11.92 11.06
CA LYS A 246 -22.56 -12.68 11.21
C LYS A 246 -21.73 -12.57 9.92
N ILE A 247 -20.50 -12.12 10.07
CA ILE A 247 -19.49 -12.14 8.99
C ILE A 247 -18.61 -13.36 9.24
N THR A 248 -18.35 -14.12 8.19
CA THR A 248 -17.51 -15.33 8.22
C THR A 248 -16.46 -15.23 7.12
N ILE A 249 -15.20 -15.40 7.46
CA ILE A 249 -14.05 -15.33 6.52
C ILE A 249 -13.15 -16.54 6.77
N PRO A 250 -12.80 -17.35 5.75
CA PRO A 250 -11.72 -18.31 5.84
C PRO A 250 -10.41 -17.57 6.16
N TYR A 251 -9.81 -17.89 7.28
CA TYR A 251 -8.64 -17.19 7.77
C TYR A 251 -7.72 -18.17 8.52
N PRO A 252 -6.67 -18.66 7.88
CA PRO A 252 -5.73 -19.56 8.51
C PRO A 252 -4.85 -18.80 9.49
N LYS A 253 -4.90 -19.14 10.79
CA LYS A 253 -3.97 -18.61 11.79
C LYS A 253 -2.67 -19.43 11.80
N ALA A 254 -1.62 -18.92 12.42
CA ALA A 254 -0.34 -19.63 12.55
C ALA A 254 -0.52 -21.08 13.00
N GLY A 255 0.09 -22.01 12.28
CA GLY A 255 -0.03 -23.46 12.51
C GLY A 255 -1.28 -24.13 11.91
N ALA A 256 -2.26 -23.38 11.43
CA ALA A 256 -3.46 -23.94 10.79
C ALA A 256 -3.19 -24.45 9.38
N LYS A 257 -4.15 -25.18 8.82
CA LYS A 257 -4.15 -25.58 7.40
C LYS A 257 -4.27 -24.32 6.54
N ASN A 258 -3.51 -24.29 5.43
CA ASN A 258 -3.53 -23.19 4.46
C ASN A 258 -4.33 -23.58 3.20
N PRO A 259 -4.83 -22.58 2.43
CA PRO A 259 -5.46 -22.81 1.14
C PRO A 259 -4.57 -23.60 0.21
N THR A 260 -5.16 -24.50 -0.57
CA THR A 260 -4.46 -25.16 -1.66
C THR A 260 -4.63 -24.37 -2.94
N VAL A 261 -3.58 -24.35 -3.76
CA VAL A 261 -3.55 -23.53 -4.98
C VAL A 261 -3.25 -24.35 -6.21
N LYS A 262 -3.88 -24.02 -7.34
CA LYS A 262 -3.61 -24.56 -8.66
C LYS A 262 -3.53 -23.44 -9.68
N VAL A 263 -2.59 -23.55 -10.59
CA VAL A 263 -2.42 -22.62 -11.71
C VAL A 263 -2.98 -23.26 -12.97
N PHE A 264 -3.83 -22.54 -13.69
CA PHE A 264 -4.43 -22.98 -14.93
C PHE A 264 -4.18 -21.98 -16.05
N VAL A 265 -4.12 -22.49 -17.28
CA VAL A 265 -4.10 -21.70 -18.51
C VAL A 265 -5.21 -22.17 -19.43
N VAL A 266 -5.97 -21.24 -20.00
CA VAL A 266 -7.02 -21.50 -20.98
C VAL A 266 -6.72 -20.79 -22.30
N ASP A 267 -6.93 -21.47 -23.43
CA ASP A 267 -6.95 -20.85 -24.76
C ASP A 267 -8.28 -20.12 -24.95
N THR A 268 -8.25 -18.80 -25.07
CA THR A 268 -9.47 -17.97 -25.15
C THR A 268 -10.22 -18.11 -26.49
N ILE A 269 -9.60 -18.69 -27.51
CA ILE A 269 -10.22 -18.95 -28.81
C ILE A 269 -10.98 -20.28 -28.78
N TYR A 270 -10.39 -21.30 -28.13
CA TYR A 270 -10.92 -22.66 -28.09
C TYR A 270 -11.31 -23.12 -26.69
N SER A 271 -11.71 -22.18 -25.82
CA SER A 271 -11.99 -22.43 -24.40
C SER A 271 -13.07 -23.51 -24.18
N GLU A 272 -14.11 -23.53 -25.02
CA GLU A 272 -15.18 -24.55 -24.95
C GLU A 272 -14.73 -25.94 -25.40
N ALA A 273 -13.76 -26.01 -26.32
CA ALA A 273 -13.29 -27.28 -26.87
C ALA A 273 -12.24 -27.98 -26.01
N PHE A 274 -11.32 -27.21 -25.41
CA PHE A 274 -10.15 -27.78 -24.72
C PHE A 274 -10.15 -27.57 -23.21
N GLY A 275 -10.91 -26.61 -22.68
CA GLY A 275 -10.93 -26.27 -21.27
C GLY A 275 -9.57 -25.81 -20.70
N PRO A 276 -9.53 -25.41 -19.43
CA PRO A 276 -8.29 -25.00 -18.75
C PRO A 276 -7.30 -26.18 -18.59
N LYS A 277 -6.00 -25.89 -18.72
CA LYS A 277 -4.89 -26.83 -18.51
C LYS A 277 -4.09 -26.44 -17.29
N GLU A 278 -3.86 -27.37 -16.38
CA GLU A 278 -3.07 -27.15 -15.17
C GLU A 278 -1.58 -26.98 -15.51
N VAL A 279 -0.92 -25.99 -14.89
CA VAL A 279 0.53 -25.84 -14.90
C VAL A 279 1.07 -26.59 -13.68
N PRO A 280 1.92 -27.62 -13.86
CA PRO A 280 2.33 -28.47 -12.75
C PRO A 280 3.21 -27.73 -11.74
N VAL A 281 3.04 -28.07 -10.47
CA VAL A 281 3.92 -27.62 -9.39
C VAL A 281 5.26 -28.36 -9.50
N PRO A 282 6.42 -27.70 -9.35
CA PRO A 282 7.73 -28.36 -9.39
C PRO A 282 7.85 -29.51 -8.37
N ALA A 283 8.40 -30.66 -8.79
CA ALA A 283 8.49 -31.87 -7.97
C ALA A 283 9.20 -31.64 -6.61
N ILE A 284 10.23 -30.77 -6.59
CA ILE A 284 11.01 -30.44 -5.41
C ILE A 284 10.18 -29.79 -4.28
N ILE A 285 9.00 -29.27 -4.61
CA ILE A 285 8.12 -28.56 -3.66
C ILE A 285 6.72 -29.19 -3.56
N ALA A 286 6.30 -29.95 -4.57
CA ALA A 286 4.94 -30.48 -4.69
C ALA A 286 4.51 -31.41 -3.54
N SER A 287 5.45 -32.11 -2.90
CA SER A 287 5.20 -33.03 -1.79
C SER A 287 5.08 -32.34 -0.43
N SER A 288 5.28 -31.02 -0.35
CA SER A 288 5.20 -30.21 0.86
C SER A 288 4.16 -29.12 0.74
N ASP A 289 3.70 -28.57 1.88
CA ASP A 289 2.90 -27.34 1.88
C ASP A 289 3.67 -26.23 1.17
N HIS A 290 3.03 -25.59 0.22
CA HIS A 290 3.66 -24.58 -0.64
C HIS A 290 2.68 -23.47 -1.00
N TYR A 291 3.24 -22.32 -1.39
CA TYR A 291 2.52 -21.13 -1.81
C TYR A 291 2.86 -20.77 -3.25
N PHE A 292 1.86 -20.32 -3.99
CA PHE A 292 2.05 -19.57 -5.23
C PHE A 292 2.36 -18.10 -4.88
N THR A 293 3.35 -17.49 -5.55
CA THR A 293 3.68 -16.08 -5.31
C THR A 293 3.40 -15.18 -6.50
N TRP A 294 3.78 -15.59 -7.70
CA TRP A 294 3.60 -14.79 -8.91
C TRP A 294 3.67 -15.60 -10.19
N LEU A 295 3.05 -15.06 -11.25
CA LEU A 295 3.13 -15.57 -12.61
C LEU A 295 3.58 -14.46 -13.56
N THR A 296 4.54 -14.76 -14.44
CA THR A 296 5.00 -13.86 -15.51
C THR A 296 4.90 -14.58 -16.85
N TRP A 297 4.18 -14.02 -17.79
CA TRP A 297 4.21 -14.46 -19.17
C TRP A 297 5.52 -14.05 -19.84
N VAL A 298 6.20 -15.01 -20.45
CA VAL A 298 7.44 -14.77 -21.23
C VAL A 298 7.09 -14.68 -22.71
N THR A 299 6.30 -15.64 -23.22
CA THR A 299 5.69 -15.65 -24.55
C THR A 299 4.28 -16.21 -24.41
N ASP A 300 3.51 -16.34 -25.48
CA ASP A 300 2.20 -16.99 -25.43
C ASP A 300 2.25 -18.47 -25.02
N THR A 301 3.37 -19.14 -25.27
CA THR A 301 3.57 -20.56 -24.96
C THR A 301 4.61 -20.83 -23.88
N ARG A 302 5.09 -19.78 -23.20
CA ARG A 302 6.06 -19.87 -22.10
C ARG A 302 5.63 -19.00 -20.93
N VAL A 303 5.50 -19.60 -19.76
CA VAL A 303 5.19 -18.91 -18.52
C VAL A 303 6.25 -19.22 -17.45
N CYS A 304 6.51 -18.23 -16.60
CA CYS A 304 7.33 -18.38 -15.42
C CYS A 304 6.43 -18.31 -14.19
N VAL A 305 6.45 -19.36 -13.35
CA VAL A 305 5.66 -19.45 -12.11
C VAL A 305 6.61 -19.53 -10.92
N GLN A 306 6.34 -18.76 -9.90
CA GLN A 306 7.16 -18.70 -8.70
C GLN A 306 6.40 -19.25 -7.50
N TRP A 307 7.08 -20.12 -6.75
CA TRP A 307 6.56 -20.88 -5.62
C TRP A 307 7.42 -20.71 -4.38
N LEU A 308 6.82 -20.83 -3.18
CA LEU A 308 7.50 -20.87 -1.89
C LEU A 308 7.13 -22.14 -1.12
N LYS A 309 8.07 -22.73 -0.39
CA LYS A 309 7.72 -23.66 0.69
C LYS A 309 7.03 -22.90 1.83
N ARG A 310 6.22 -23.61 2.63
CA ARG A 310 5.49 -23.00 3.77
C ARG A 310 6.41 -22.22 4.73
N ILE A 311 7.63 -22.71 4.98
CA ILE A 311 8.62 -22.03 5.82
C ILE A 311 9.17 -20.73 5.21
N GLN A 312 8.96 -20.51 3.92
CA GLN A 312 9.26 -19.30 3.15
C GLN A 312 10.74 -18.87 3.07
N ASN A 313 11.66 -19.71 3.48
CA ASN A 313 13.09 -19.50 3.24
C ASN A 313 13.58 -20.13 1.94
N PHE A 314 12.71 -20.85 1.21
CA PHE A 314 13.01 -21.60 0.00
C PHE A 314 12.00 -21.27 -1.09
N SER A 315 12.46 -20.64 -2.17
CA SER A 315 11.68 -20.24 -3.34
C SER A 315 12.11 -21.03 -4.57
N VAL A 316 11.13 -21.42 -5.39
CA VAL A 316 11.36 -22.06 -6.69
C VAL A 316 10.70 -21.22 -7.78
N LEU A 317 11.48 -20.73 -8.71
CA LEU A 317 11.01 -20.13 -9.94
C LEU A 317 11.10 -21.17 -11.04
N ALA A 318 9.98 -21.53 -11.66
CA ALA A 318 9.90 -22.54 -12.70
C ALA A 318 9.47 -21.91 -14.03
N ILE A 319 10.26 -22.13 -15.08
CA ILE A 319 9.90 -21.75 -16.44
C ILE A 319 9.24 -22.94 -17.10
N CYS A 320 8.01 -22.76 -17.57
CA CYS A 320 7.15 -23.80 -18.11
C CYS A 320 6.80 -23.51 -19.56
N ASP A 321 6.88 -24.54 -20.41
CA ASP A 321 6.54 -24.47 -21.83
C ASP A 321 5.29 -25.28 -22.16
N PHE A 322 4.43 -24.72 -23.01
CA PHE A 322 3.28 -25.41 -23.53
C PHE A 322 3.71 -26.38 -24.65
N LYS A 323 3.35 -27.64 -24.50
CA LYS A 323 3.62 -28.68 -25.48
C LYS A 323 2.38 -28.94 -26.33
N GLU A 324 2.33 -28.39 -27.53
CA GLU A 324 1.16 -28.47 -28.42
C GLU A 324 0.74 -29.93 -28.74
N HIS A 325 1.71 -30.84 -28.96
CA HIS A 325 1.43 -32.21 -29.30
C HIS A 325 0.73 -33.02 -28.19
N SER A 326 0.98 -32.71 -26.92
CA SER A 326 0.34 -33.34 -25.76
C SER A 326 -0.77 -32.46 -25.14
N ASN A 327 -0.88 -31.22 -25.55
CA ASN A 327 -1.80 -30.21 -24.99
C ASN A 327 -1.62 -30.07 -23.47
N THR A 328 -0.35 -30.00 -23.00
CA THR A 328 0.04 -29.92 -21.58
C THR A 328 1.13 -28.89 -21.36
N TRP A 329 1.23 -28.39 -20.14
CA TRP A 329 2.35 -27.58 -19.67
C TRP A 329 3.44 -28.49 -19.10
N ASP A 330 4.70 -28.18 -19.38
CA ASP A 330 5.88 -28.89 -18.92
C ASP A 330 6.86 -27.92 -18.26
N CYS A 331 7.26 -28.20 -17.00
CA CYS A 331 8.14 -27.35 -16.19
C CYS A 331 9.41 -28.17 -15.82
N PRO A 332 10.36 -28.35 -16.74
CA PRO A 332 11.50 -29.22 -16.53
C PRO A 332 12.45 -28.71 -15.44
N GLU A 333 13.09 -29.64 -14.72
CA GLU A 333 13.98 -29.30 -13.58
C GLU A 333 15.17 -28.39 -13.98
N ASN A 334 15.69 -28.55 -15.19
CA ASN A 334 16.79 -27.73 -15.69
C ASN A 334 16.38 -26.27 -16.04
N GLN A 335 15.10 -25.93 -15.93
CA GLN A 335 14.56 -24.60 -16.07
C GLN A 335 14.00 -24.07 -14.74
N GLN A 336 14.46 -24.61 -13.62
CA GLN A 336 14.09 -24.14 -12.28
C GLN A 336 15.22 -23.33 -11.65
N HIS A 337 14.84 -22.23 -11.01
CA HIS A 337 15.73 -21.40 -10.20
C HIS A 337 15.34 -21.54 -8.73
N ILE A 338 16.30 -21.98 -7.91
CA ILE A 338 16.13 -22.12 -6.47
C ILE A 338 16.82 -20.93 -5.77
N GLU A 339 16.09 -20.28 -4.89
CA GLU A 339 16.60 -19.27 -3.98
C GLU A 339 16.36 -19.73 -2.55
N GLU A 340 17.42 -19.91 -1.77
CA GLU A 340 17.35 -20.34 -0.38
C GLU A 340 18.06 -19.35 0.54
N SER A 341 17.32 -18.83 1.55
CA SER A 341 17.90 -17.98 2.58
C SER A 341 18.36 -18.81 3.76
N GLN A 342 19.59 -18.57 4.21
CA GLN A 342 20.18 -19.25 5.38
C GLN A 342 19.99 -18.48 6.67
N THR A 343 19.61 -17.19 6.61
CA THR A 343 19.54 -16.29 7.77
C THR A 343 18.11 -15.88 8.14
N GLY A 344 17.17 -16.05 7.22
CA GLY A 344 15.77 -15.65 7.42
C GLY A 344 14.86 -16.19 6.31
N TRP A 345 13.97 -15.38 5.83
CA TRP A 345 13.07 -15.69 4.71
C TRP A 345 13.65 -15.24 3.37
N ALA A 346 13.15 -15.78 2.27
CA ALA A 346 13.55 -15.41 0.93
C ALA A 346 12.94 -14.06 0.51
N GLY A 347 13.76 -13.18 -0.08
CA GLY A 347 13.32 -11.86 -0.55
C GLY A 347 13.19 -10.80 0.54
N GLY A 348 12.33 -9.80 0.28
CA GLY A 348 11.92 -8.79 1.25
C GLY A 348 10.56 -9.15 1.86
N PHE A 349 9.57 -8.23 1.79
CA PHE A 349 8.19 -8.57 2.14
C PHE A 349 7.61 -9.58 1.13
N PHE A 350 7.96 -9.41 -0.16
CA PHE A 350 7.66 -10.35 -1.23
C PHE A 350 8.95 -10.81 -1.92
N VAL A 351 8.91 -12.00 -2.52
CA VAL A 351 9.99 -12.45 -3.41
C VAL A 351 9.87 -11.71 -4.74
N SER A 352 11.00 -11.15 -5.25
CA SER A 352 10.95 -10.36 -6.48
C SER A 352 10.61 -11.21 -7.71
N ALA A 353 9.79 -10.67 -8.60
CA ALA A 353 9.50 -11.28 -9.89
C ALA A 353 10.70 -11.18 -10.85
N PRO A 354 10.86 -12.10 -11.81
CA PRO A 354 11.85 -12.00 -12.87
C PRO A 354 11.41 -11.01 -13.96
N TYR A 355 12.39 -10.37 -14.59
CA TYR A 355 12.21 -9.48 -15.74
C TYR A 355 12.94 -10.06 -16.95
N PHE A 356 12.20 -10.71 -17.83
CA PHE A 356 12.76 -11.39 -19.00
C PHE A 356 13.27 -10.40 -20.04
N THR A 357 14.36 -10.76 -20.71
CA THR A 357 14.89 -10.07 -21.87
C THR A 357 14.15 -10.48 -23.13
N SER A 358 14.40 -9.79 -24.25
CA SER A 358 13.74 -10.05 -25.54
C SER A 358 14.06 -11.44 -26.13
N ASP A 359 15.10 -12.10 -25.65
CA ASP A 359 15.45 -13.48 -26.05
C ASP A 359 14.57 -14.56 -25.42
N SER A 360 13.67 -14.18 -24.48
CA SER A 360 12.73 -15.07 -23.81
C SER A 360 13.36 -16.23 -23.01
N SER A 361 14.67 -16.14 -22.76
CA SER A 361 15.43 -17.18 -22.04
C SER A 361 16.21 -16.62 -20.87
N SER A 362 16.73 -15.41 -21.01
CA SER A 362 17.49 -14.70 -19.97
C SER A 362 16.59 -13.74 -19.22
N TYR A 363 16.94 -13.45 -17.96
CA TYR A 363 16.15 -12.52 -17.14
C TYR A 363 16.98 -11.85 -16.06
N TYR A 364 16.46 -10.73 -15.57
CA TYR A 364 16.98 -10.02 -14.41
C TYR A 364 16.11 -10.28 -13.19
N LYS A 365 16.72 -10.47 -12.02
CA LYS A 365 16.03 -10.69 -10.75
C LYS A 365 16.79 -10.02 -9.62
N ILE A 366 16.08 -9.57 -8.59
CA ILE A 366 16.66 -8.99 -7.38
C ILE A 366 16.66 -10.05 -6.29
N PHE A 367 17.85 -10.34 -5.73
CA PHE A 367 18.03 -11.17 -4.55
C PHE A 367 19.32 -10.78 -3.81
N SER A 368 19.50 -11.28 -2.59
CA SER A 368 20.64 -10.92 -1.73
C SER A 368 21.95 -11.47 -2.30
N ASP A 369 22.96 -10.63 -2.32
CA ASP A 369 24.34 -11.02 -2.62
C ASP A 369 25.01 -11.69 -1.39
N LYS A 370 26.27 -12.09 -1.54
CA LYS A 370 27.05 -12.73 -0.46
C LYS A 370 27.26 -11.86 0.79
N ASN A 371 27.04 -10.53 0.68
CA ASN A 371 27.14 -9.58 1.79
C ASN A 371 25.75 -9.30 2.42
N GLY A 372 24.68 -9.91 1.91
CA GLY A 372 23.33 -9.75 2.39
C GLY A 372 22.61 -8.50 1.89
N TYR A 373 23.09 -7.85 0.81
CA TYR A 373 22.39 -6.74 0.18
C TYR A 373 21.67 -7.19 -1.08
N LYS A 374 20.43 -6.76 -1.27
CA LYS A 374 19.63 -7.10 -2.45
C LYS A 374 20.08 -6.33 -3.68
N HIS A 375 20.54 -7.07 -4.67
CA HIS A 375 21.06 -6.51 -5.92
C HIS A 375 20.42 -7.15 -7.15
N ILE A 376 20.54 -6.45 -8.28
CA ILE A 376 20.11 -6.96 -9.59
C ILE A 376 21.14 -7.97 -10.06
N HIS A 377 20.65 -9.15 -10.42
CA HIS A 377 21.42 -10.22 -11.05
C HIS A 377 20.85 -10.53 -12.43
N TYR A 378 21.72 -10.80 -13.38
CA TYR A 378 21.39 -11.31 -14.70
C TYR A 378 21.58 -12.83 -14.71
N ILE A 379 20.58 -13.57 -15.13
CA ILE A 379 20.57 -15.01 -15.20
C ILE A 379 20.38 -15.44 -16.65
N ASN A 380 21.32 -16.27 -17.14
CA ASN A 380 21.25 -16.90 -18.45
C ASN A 380 21.47 -18.41 -18.26
N GLY A 381 20.42 -19.21 -18.41
CA GLY A 381 20.45 -20.64 -18.18
C GLY A 381 20.26 -21.01 -16.70
N SER A 382 21.33 -21.28 -15.94
CA SER A 382 21.24 -21.65 -14.53
C SER A 382 21.64 -20.49 -13.58
N VAL A 383 21.14 -20.55 -12.36
CA VAL A 383 21.44 -19.57 -11.29
C VAL A 383 22.88 -19.60 -10.83
N GLU A 384 23.49 -20.75 -10.87
CA GLU A 384 24.92 -20.91 -10.53
C GLU A 384 25.81 -20.00 -11.37
N ASN A 385 25.32 -19.60 -12.54
CA ASN A 385 25.98 -18.68 -13.47
C ASN A 385 25.40 -17.25 -13.39
N ALA A 386 24.69 -16.88 -12.33
CA ALA A 386 24.13 -15.53 -12.17
C ALA A 386 25.24 -14.50 -12.11
N ILE A 387 25.14 -13.47 -12.95
CA ILE A 387 26.06 -12.34 -12.98
C ILE A 387 25.48 -11.21 -12.15
N GLN A 388 26.17 -10.80 -11.08
CA GLN A 388 25.78 -9.65 -10.28
C GLN A 388 25.97 -8.36 -11.08
N VAL A 389 24.86 -7.65 -11.35
CA VAL A 389 24.84 -6.41 -12.15
C VAL A 389 25.09 -5.18 -11.29
N THR A 390 24.53 -5.16 -10.08
CA THR A 390 24.70 -4.06 -9.12
C THR A 390 25.38 -4.55 -7.84
N SER A 391 26.09 -3.68 -7.12
CA SER A 391 26.81 -4.04 -5.91
C SER A 391 27.01 -2.84 -4.99
N GLY A 392 27.27 -3.06 -3.69
CA GLY A 392 27.55 -2.06 -2.68
C GLY A 392 26.71 -2.23 -1.41
N GLU A 393 26.92 -1.37 -0.42
CA GLU A 393 26.16 -1.35 0.86
C GLU A 393 24.84 -0.55 0.69
N TRP A 394 24.01 -0.99 -0.22
CA TRP A 394 22.68 -0.44 -0.54
C TRP A 394 21.88 -1.52 -1.29
N GLU A 395 20.56 -1.34 -1.42
CA GLU A 395 19.69 -2.33 -2.04
C GLU A 395 18.98 -1.79 -3.29
N ALA A 396 18.86 -2.63 -4.30
CA ALA A 396 17.91 -2.47 -5.39
C ALA A 396 16.53 -2.88 -4.89
N ILE A 397 15.53 -1.99 -5.04
CA ILE A 397 14.18 -2.23 -4.51
C ILE A 397 13.32 -2.95 -5.55
N TYR A 398 13.26 -2.44 -6.78
CA TYR A 398 12.61 -3.09 -7.90
C TYR A 398 13.13 -2.57 -9.25
N ILE A 399 12.84 -3.32 -10.31
CA ILE A 399 13.17 -2.97 -11.68
C ILE A 399 11.91 -2.38 -12.32
N PHE A 400 11.98 -1.14 -12.79
CA PHE A 400 10.84 -0.50 -13.48
C PHE A 400 10.65 -1.05 -14.88
N ARG A 401 11.76 -1.23 -15.60
CA ARG A 401 11.76 -1.63 -17.00
C ARG A 401 13.11 -2.24 -17.42
N VAL A 402 13.02 -3.20 -18.32
CA VAL A 402 14.17 -3.73 -19.06
C VAL A 402 13.94 -3.47 -20.53
N THR A 403 14.92 -2.86 -21.20
CA THR A 403 14.95 -2.66 -22.64
C THR A 403 16.19 -3.32 -23.22
N ASN A 404 16.31 -3.43 -24.53
CA ASN A 404 17.50 -4.01 -25.16
C ASN A 404 18.80 -3.26 -24.82
N ASP A 405 18.71 -1.97 -24.51
CA ASP A 405 19.85 -1.08 -24.29
C ASP A 405 20.08 -0.71 -22.82
N ALA A 406 19.09 -0.92 -21.94
CA ALA A 406 19.16 -0.45 -20.57
C ALA A 406 18.27 -1.22 -19.59
N ILE A 407 18.69 -1.24 -18.32
CA ILE A 407 17.87 -1.61 -17.18
C ILE A 407 17.56 -0.35 -16.41
N ILE A 408 16.27 -0.02 -16.25
CA ILE A 408 15.82 1.11 -15.47
C ILE A 408 15.34 0.59 -14.11
N SER A 409 16.11 0.91 -13.07
CA SER A 409 15.85 0.44 -11.71
C SER A 409 16.12 1.52 -10.68
N ILE A 410 15.58 1.32 -9.48
CA ILE A 410 16.06 2.03 -8.30
C ILE A 410 17.31 1.29 -7.81
N GLY A 411 18.48 1.96 -7.89
CA GLY A 411 19.77 1.42 -7.51
C GLY A 411 20.73 1.24 -8.68
N SER A 412 22.04 1.17 -8.49
CA SER A 412 23.01 1.26 -9.59
C SER A 412 24.30 0.45 -9.48
N LYS A 413 24.83 -0.02 -10.55
CA LYS A 413 26.14 -0.31 -11.23
C LYS A 413 26.53 -1.79 -11.44
N PRO A 414 27.29 -2.24 -12.50
CA PRO A 414 28.24 -1.54 -13.31
C PRO A 414 28.15 -1.74 -14.84
N MET A 415 27.04 -1.60 -15.47
CA MET A 415 26.98 -0.93 -16.77
C MET A 415 27.17 0.55 -16.48
N ARG A 416 27.42 1.43 -17.46
CA ARG A 416 27.57 2.85 -17.14
C ARG A 416 26.38 3.28 -16.29
N LYS A 417 26.60 3.53 -14.99
CA LYS A 417 25.61 4.10 -14.11
C LYS A 417 25.31 5.52 -14.53
N GLN A 418 24.06 5.79 -14.73
CA GLN A 418 23.56 7.15 -14.68
C GLN A 418 22.51 7.23 -13.60
N CYS A 419 22.77 8.01 -12.56
CA CYS A 419 21.74 8.38 -11.62
C CYS A 419 20.91 9.51 -12.23
N ILE A 420 19.73 9.20 -12.75
CA ILE A 420 18.84 10.16 -13.40
C ILE A 420 18.37 11.24 -12.42
N THR A 421 18.19 10.89 -11.14
CA THR A 421 17.56 11.75 -10.14
C THR A 421 18.53 12.44 -9.17
N CYS A 422 19.81 12.03 -9.10
CA CYS A 422 20.74 12.51 -8.07
C CYS A 422 20.98 14.02 -8.03
N ASN A 423 20.83 14.69 -9.18
CA ASN A 423 21.00 16.14 -9.29
C ASN A 423 19.73 16.87 -9.70
N LEU A 424 18.61 16.13 -9.85
CA LEU A 424 17.35 16.72 -10.27
C LEU A 424 16.61 17.29 -9.05
N ARG A 425 16.44 18.64 -9.01
CA ARG A 425 15.76 19.33 -7.90
C ARG A 425 16.21 18.89 -6.50
N LYS A 426 17.52 18.75 -6.31
CA LYS A 426 18.18 18.09 -5.17
C LYS A 426 17.68 18.53 -3.79
N GLU A 427 17.38 19.79 -3.61
CA GLU A 427 16.89 20.34 -2.33
C GLU A 427 15.41 20.04 -2.08
N ARG A 428 14.63 19.83 -3.14
CA ARG A 428 13.20 19.50 -3.07
C ARG A 428 12.94 18.00 -3.08
N CYS A 429 13.78 17.22 -3.78
CA CYS A 429 13.45 15.87 -4.20
C CYS A 429 14.59 14.88 -3.93
N GLN A 430 14.30 13.88 -3.08
CA GLN A 430 15.18 12.76 -2.76
C GLN A 430 14.48 11.39 -2.92
N TYR A 431 13.15 11.38 -3.01
CA TYR A 431 12.35 10.16 -3.08
C TYR A 431 11.49 10.18 -4.34
N TYR A 432 11.73 9.22 -5.25
CA TYR A 432 11.11 9.21 -6.57
C TYR A 432 10.48 7.87 -6.93
N THR A 433 9.49 7.91 -7.82
CA THR A 433 9.02 6.78 -8.61
C THR A 433 8.82 7.22 -10.06
N ALA A 434 8.73 6.25 -10.98
CA ALA A 434 8.52 6.52 -12.39
C ALA A 434 7.39 5.66 -12.99
N ARG A 435 6.71 6.20 -14.02
CA ARG A 435 5.70 5.51 -14.82
C ARG A 435 6.07 5.63 -16.29
N PHE A 436 6.49 4.53 -16.89
CA PHE A 436 6.95 4.48 -18.28
C PHE A 436 5.81 4.22 -19.25
N SER A 437 5.91 4.82 -20.45
CA SER A 437 5.10 4.45 -21.61
C SER A 437 5.41 3.01 -22.04
N GLU A 438 4.59 2.45 -22.93
CA GLU A 438 4.64 1.03 -23.28
C GLU A 438 6.02 0.55 -23.73
N ARG A 439 6.69 1.29 -24.64
CA ARG A 439 8.07 1.00 -25.12
C ARG A 439 9.12 1.89 -24.49
N SER A 440 8.78 2.57 -23.39
CA SER A 440 9.67 3.45 -22.62
C SER A 440 10.20 4.66 -23.40
N LYS A 441 9.47 5.18 -24.38
CA LYS A 441 9.83 6.42 -25.08
C LYS A 441 9.71 7.63 -24.14
N TYR A 442 8.68 7.64 -23.31
CA TYR A 442 8.41 8.66 -22.29
C TYR A 442 8.24 8.04 -20.92
N TYR A 443 8.45 8.87 -19.91
CA TYR A 443 8.10 8.51 -18.54
C TYR A 443 7.65 9.72 -17.73
N ALA A 444 6.71 9.51 -16.81
CA ALA A 444 6.40 10.45 -15.77
C ALA A 444 7.25 10.13 -14.54
N LEU A 445 8.04 11.09 -14.07
CA LEU A 445 8.82 11.00 -12.85
C LEU A 445 8.07 11.75 -11.75
N ILE A 446 7.77 11.05 -10.68
CA ILE A 446 7.03 11.57 -9.53
C ILE A 446 7.98 11.66 -8.34
N CYS A 447 8.22 12.87 -7.87
CA CYS A 447 8.95 13.16 -6.65
C CYS A 447 7.95 13.23 -5.47
N TYR A 448 8.22 12.48 -4.41
CA TYR A 448 7.40 12.49 -3.19
C TYR A 448 7.99 13.30 -2.03
N GLY A 449 9.18 13.87 -2.20
CA GLY A 449 9.78 14.66 -1.14
C GLY A 449 11.31 14.66 -1.08
N PRO A 450 11.86 15.28 0.00
CA PRO A 450 11.23 15.81 1.23
C PRO A 450 10.42 17.11 1.04
N GLY A 451 10.66 17.86 -0.03
CA GLY A 451 9.84 19.03 -0.36
C GLY A 451 8.47 18.67 -0.93
N ILE A 452 7.66 19.68 -1.24
CA ILE A 452 6.33 19.48 -1.81
C ILE A 452 6.43 18.65 -3.09
N PRO A 453 5.61 17.58 -3.24
CA PRO A 453 5.65 16.68 -4.38
C PRO A 453 5.48 17.36 -5.74
N ILE A 454 6.13 16.81 -6.75
CA ILE A 454 6.06 17.29 -8.13
C ILE A 454 6.09 16.11 -9.09
N SER A 455 5.23 16.15 -10.11
CA SER A 455 5.19 15.17 -11.20
C SER A 455 5.62 15.83 -12.49
N THR A 456 6.55 15.21 -13.21
CA THR A 456 7.16 15.78 -14.42
C THR A 456 7.26 14.73 -15.51
N LEU A 457 6.94 15.09 -16.75
CA LEU A 457 7.04 14.26 -17.94
C LEU A 457 8.41 14.42 -18.58
N PHE A 458 9.05 13.30 -18.90
CA PHE A 458 10.36 13.22 -19.55
C PHE A 458 10.31 12.41 -20.84
N GLU A 459 11.17 12.77 -21.77
CA GLU A 459 11.57 11.91 -22.88
C GLU A 459 12.77 11.06 -22.46
N ASN A 460 12.67 9.75 -22.60
CA ASN A 460 13.67 8.81 -22.09
C ASN A 460 15.02 8.89 -22.83
N ARG A 461 15.02 9.22 -24.14
CA ARG A 461 16.26 9.48 -24.86
C ARG A 461 16.82 10.84 -24.49
N GLY A 462 17.91 10.83 -23.71
CA GLY A 462 18.61 12.04 -23.27
C GLY A 462 18.03 12.68 -22.00
N ASP A 463 17.12 12.01 -21.30
CA ASP A 463 16.52 12.47 -20.04
C ASP A 463 15.99 13.92 -20.10
N ARG A 464 15.35 14.27 -21.24
CA ARG A 464 14.86 15.62 -21.49
C ARG A 464 13.54 15.87 -20.79
N GLU A 465 13.52 16.83 -19.87
CA GLU A 465 12.29 17.33 -19.28
C GLU A 465 11.40 17.98 -20.35
N LEU A 466 10.15 17.53 -20.46
CA LEU A 466 9.17 18.05 -21.42
C LEU A 466 8.24 19.06 -20.78
N ARG A 467 7.63 18.70 -19.65
CA ARG A 467 6.71 19.58 -18.91
C ARG A 467 6.46 19.09 -17.49
N VAL A 468 6.11 20.01 -16.62
CA VAL A 468 5.55 19.70 -15.31
C VAL A 468 4.08 19.31 -15.48
N LEU A 469 3.69 18.18 -14.87
CA LEU A 469 2.32 17.65 -14.88
C LEU A 469 1.52 18.11 -13.67
N GLU A 470 2.17 18.18 -12.50
CA GLU A 470 1.59 18.67 -11.23
C GLU A 470 2.72 19.20 -10.36
N ASP A 471 2.66 20.44 -9.93
CA ASP A 471 3.68 21.08 -9.07
C ASP A 471 3.19 21.40 -7.66
N ASN A 472 1.90 21.23 -7.40
CA ASN A 472 1.25 21.52 -6.13
C ASN A 472 1.41 23.00 -5.69
N TRP A 473 1.37 23.96 -6.62
CA TRP A 473 1.53 25.39 -6.31
C TRP A 473 0.49 25.92 -5.31
N GLU A 474 -0.76 25.43 -5.38
CA GLU A 474 -1.82 25.80 -4.43
C GLU A 474 -1.45 25.40 -3.00
N LEU A 475 -0.96 24.17 -2.82
CA LEU A 475 -0.45 23.67 -1.55
C LEU A 475 0.76 24.48 -1.09
N GLN A 476 1.69 24.77 -2.00
CA GLN A 476 2.87 25.56 -1.69
C GLN A 476 2.49 26.96 -1.18
N SER A 477 1.53 27.59 -1.82
CA SER A 477 1.03 28.91 -1.42
C SER A 477 0.33 28.84 -0.04
N ALA A 478 -0.51 27.84 0.19
CA ALA A 478 -1.20 27.67 1.46
C ALA A 478 -0.23 27.41 2.63
N LEU A 479 0.85 26.68 2.39
CA LEU A 479 1.84 26.35 3.42
C LEU A 479 2.76 27.51 3.78
N GLN A 480 2.84 28.58 2.99
CA GLN A 480 3.59 29.80 3.36
C GLN A 480 3.03 30.47 4.60
N GLU A 481 1.73 30.30 4.87
CA GLU A 481 1.04 30.83 6.05
C GLU A 481 1.11 29.91 7.28
N ILE A 482 1.81 28.76 7.18
CA ILE A 482 1.87 27.73 8.22
C ILE A 482 3.29 27.57 8.75
N ARG A 483 3.45 27.61 10.07
CA ARG A 483 4.71 27.29 10.75
C ARG A 483 4.84 25.76 10.84
N LEU A 484 5.59 25.18 9.92
CA LEU A 484 5.88 23.74 9.91
C LEU A 484 7.03 23.39 10.86
N PRO A 485 7.03 22.18 11.44
CA PRO A 485 8.17 21.67 12.20
C PRO A 485 9.38 21.49 11.28
N LYS A 486 10.57 21.57 11.86
CA LYS A 486 11.81 21.19 11.19
C LYS A 486 11.97 19.67 11.24
N GLU A 487 12.20 19.04 10.11
CA GLU A 487 12.53 17.63 10.03
C GLU A 487 14.04 17.42 10.01
N GLU A 488 14.52 16.46 10.82
CA GLU A 488 15.92 16.03 10.83
C GLU A 488 15.98 14.51 10.71
N ILE A 489 16.79 14.01 9.75
CA ILE A 489 17.12 12.59 9.62
C ILE A 489 18.58 12.39 10.00
N ASN A 490 18.83 11.49 10.94
CA ASN A 490 20.15 11.21 11.48
C ASN A 490 20.29 9.75 11.88
N LYS A 491 21.46 9.40 12.41
CA LYS A 491 21.81 8.06 12.87
C LYS A 491 22.05 8.04 14.38
N LEU A 492 21.75 6.91 15.00
CA LEU A 492 22.07 6.58 16.39
C LEU A 492 22.90 5.30 16.43
N GLU A 493 23.92 5.26 17.28
CA GLU A 493 24.63 4.03 17.60
C GLU A 493 23.99 3.39 18.85
N VAL A 494 23.47 2.19 18.69
CA VAL A 494 22.82 1.40 19.75
C VAL A 494 23.42 -0.01 19.72
N ASP A 495 24.08 -0.42 20.79
CA ASP A 495 24.67 -1.76 20.95
C ASP A 495 25.54 -2.22 19.75
N GLY A 496 26.29 -1.29 19.15
CA GLY A 496 27.14 -1.55 17.99
C GLY A 496 26.41 -1.65 16.65
N ILE A 497 25.17 -1.20 16.61
CA ILE A 497 24.33 -1.14 15.42
C ILE A 497 23.93 0.31 15.15
N THR A 498 24.02 0.72 13.90
CA THR A 498 23.55 2.04 13.45
C THR A 498 22.07 1.99 13.11
N LEU A 499 21.27 2.77 13.81
CA LEU A 499 19.84 2.94 13.58
C LEU A 499 19.54 4.31 12.95
N TRP A 500 18.67 4.35 11.97
CA TRP A 500 18.19 5.60 11.40
C TRP A 500 17.01 6.14 12.20
N TYR A 501 16.98 7.46 12.41
CA TYR A 501 15.82 8.12 12.98
C TYR A 501 15.45 9.40 12.22
N LYS A 502 14.17 9.76 12.25
CA LYS A 502 13.63 11.04 11.81
C LYS A 502 13.00 11.73 13.00
N MET A 503 13.30 13.00 13.19
CA MET A 503 12.76 13.79 14.28
C MET A 503 12.08 15.06 13.73
N LEU A 504 10.85 15.31 14.17
CA LEU A 504 10.11 16.53 13.91
C LEU A 504 10.30 17.45 15.10
N LEU A 505 11.00 18.56 14.91
CA LEU A 505 11.28 19.56 15.93
C LEU A 505 10.26 20.70 15.82
N PRO A 506 9.73 21.25 16.94
CA PRO A 506 8.85 22.39 16.91
C PRO A 506 9.43 23.57 16.13
N PRO A 507 8.61 24.42 15.49
CA PRO A 507 9.12 25.54 14.65
C PRO A 507 10.07 26.50 15.39
N GLN A 508 9.90 26.68 16.70
CA GLN A 508 10.73 27.54 17.54
C GLN A 508 11.60 26.69 18.49
N PHE A 509 12.12 25.59 17.96
CA PHE A 509 12.95 24.66 18.75
C PHE A 509 14.20 25.36 19.29
N ASP A 510 14.42 25.23 20.61
CA ASP A 510 15.56 25.75 21.34
C ASP A 510 16.21 24.62 22.15
N ARG A 511 17.45 24.29 21.85
CA ARG A 511 18.18 23.20 22.52
C ARG A 511 18.37 23.41 24.03
N SER A 512 18.23 24.61 24.55
CA SER A 512 18.32 24.90 25.99
C SER A 512 17.05 24.54 26.76
N LYS A 513 15.94 24.29 26.07
CA LYS A 513 14.64 23.94 26.65
C LYS A 513 14.41 22.44 26.66
N LYS A 514 13.46 22.01 27.50
CA LYS A 514 13.01 20.62 27.58
C LYS A 514 11.63 20.47 26.91
N TYR A 515 11.52 19.47 26.05
CA TYR A 515 10.30 19.20 25.25
C TYR A 515 9.73 17.83 25.54
N PRO A 516 8.42 17.66 25.53
CA PRO A 516 7.79 16.33 25.50
C PRO A 516 8.23 15.56 24.24
N LEU A 517 8.32 14.23 24.34
CA LEU A 517 8.66 13.36 23.23
C LEU A 517 7.55 12.36 22.97
N LEU A 518 7.12 12.25 21.72
CA LEU A 518 6.28 11.15 21.24
C LEU A 518 7.07 10.28 20.26
N ILE A 519 7.16 8.99 20.55
CA ILE A 519 7.65 8.00 19.57
C ILE A 519 6.48 7.51 18.74
N GLN A 520 6.57 7.63 17.41
CA GLN A 520 5.70 6.95 16.48
C GLN A 520 6.41 5.72 15.95
N VAL A 521 5.85 4.55 16.18
CA VAL A 521 6.46 3.28 15.76
C VAL A 521 5.51 2.46 14.89
N TYR A 522 6.07 1.82 13.86
CA TYR A 522 5.51 0.63 13.23
C TYR A 522 6.38 -0.58 13.56
N GLY A 523 7.64 -0.62 13.12
CA GLY A 523 8.66 -1.60 13.52
C GLY A 523 8.46 -3.00 12.94
N GLY A 524 7.43 -3.22 12.13
CA GLY A 524 7.20 -4.52 11.50
C GLY A 524 8.32 -4.91 10.53
N PRO A 525 8.60 -6.22 10.35
CA PRO A 525 9.61 -6.67 9.39
C PRO A 525 9.38 -6.11 8.00
N CYS A 526 10.46 -5.77 7.30
CA CYS A 526 10.44 -5.15 5.97
C CYS A 526 9.83 -3.74 5.90
N SER A 527 9.51 -3.10 7.01
CA SER A 527 9.00 -1.73 7.02
C SER A 527 10.11 -0.68 6.92
N GLN A 528 9.73 0.55 6.58
CA GLN A 528 10.59 1.73 6.61
C GLN A 528 9.75 2.95 6.99
N ASN A 529 10.06 3.59 8.13
CA ASN A 529 9.41 4.83 8.59
C ASN A 529 10.28 6.06 8.33
N VAL A 530 11.60 5.90 8.38
CA VAL A 530 12.56 6.97 8.15
C VAL A 530 12.84 7.07 6.66
N LYS A 531 12.23 8.06 6.00
CA LYS A 531 12.33 8.30 4.56
C LYS A 531 12.13 9.77 4.19
N GLU A 532 12.70 10.16 3.07
CA GLU A 532 12.66 11.51 2.51
C GLU A 532 11.34 11.77 1.73
N THR A 533 10.20 11.65 2.42
CA THR A 533 8.89 11.92 1.83
C THR A 533 8.21 13.08 2.50
N PHE A 534 7.51 13.91 1.72
CA PHE A 534 6.65 14.99 2.23
C PHE A 534 5.38 14.43 2.85
N SER A 535 5.02 14.91 4.03
CA SER A 535 3.76 14.53 4.69
C SER A 535 3.30 15.63 5.64
N ILE A 536 2.03 16.02 5.55
CA ILE A 536 1.33 16.79 6.58
C ILE A 536 0.37 15.83 7.27
N SER A 537 0.65 15.53 8.52
CA SER A 537 -0.06 14.49 9.28
C SER A 537 -0.36 14.93 10.71
N TRP A 538 -1.00 14.05 11.49
CA TRP A 538 -1.27 14.29 12.91
C TRP A 538 -0.01 14.66 13.70
N ILE A 539 1.12 13.98 13.45
CA ILE A 539 2.38 14.30 14.13
C ILE A 539 2.97 15.65 13.71
N THR A 540 2.68 16.10 12.49
CA THR A 540 3.05 17.44 12.03
C THR A 540 2.30 18.50 12.85
N TYR A 541 1.01 18.28 13.11
CA TYR A 541 0.21 19.14 13.99
C TYR A 541 0.78 19.16 15.42
N LEU A 542 1.07 17.98 16.01
CA LEU A 542 1.61 17.88 17.37
C LEU A 542 2.92 18.66 17.52
N ALA A 543 3.80 18.58 16.55
CA ALA A 543 5.07 19.31 16.58
C ALA A 543 4.88 20.80 16.31
N SER A 544 4.00 21.20 15.37
CA SER A 544 3.78 22.59 14.99
C SER A 544 3.06 23.39 16.06
N LYS A 545 1.99 22.84 16.65
CA LYS A 545 1.11 23.58 17.59
C LYS A 545 1.36 23.21 19.04
N GLU A 546 1.45 21.94 19.36
CA GLU A 546 1.52 21.48 20.74
C GLU A 546 2.97 21.47 21.29
N GLY A 547 3.95 21.75 20.43
CA GLY A 547 5.37 21.82 20.82
C GLY A 547 5.96 20.48 21.25
N ILE A 548 5.40 19.37 20.76
CA ILE A 548 5.85 18.02 21.07
C ILE A 548 6.89 17.60 20.02
N ILE A 549 8.05 17.17 20.45
CA ILE A 549 9.01 16.51 19.55
C ILE A 549 8.42 15.12 19.18
N VAL A 550 8.39 14.80 17.88
CA VAL A 550 7.99 13.47 17.44
C VAL A 550 9.18 12.79 16.78
N ALA A 551 9.46 11.57 17.18
CA ALA A 551 10.56 10.77 16.60
C ALA A 551 10.04 9.44 16.03
N LEU A 552 10.61 9.06 14.87
CA LEU A 552 10.42 7.78 14.22
C LEU A 552 11.80 7.11 14.16
N VAL A 553 11.88 5.80 14.48
CA VAL A 553 13.14 5.05 14.50
C VAL A 553 12.95 3.77 13.69
N ASP A 554 13.85 3.53 12.74
CA ASP A 554 13.96 2.26 12.02
C ASP A 554 15.00 1.39 12.71
N GLY A 555 14.50 0.45 13.53
CA GLY A 555 15.29 -0.51 14.26
C GLY A 555 15.59 -1.78 13.46
N ARG A 556 16.11 -2.79 14.15
CA ARG A 556 16.31 -4.14 13.57
C ARG A 556 15.00 -4.73 13.09
N GLY A 557 15.04 -5.41 11.95
CA GLY A 557 13.88 -5.94 11.21
C GLY A 557 13.40 -5.03 10.08
N THR A 558 13.80 -3.75 10.05
CA THR A 558 13.42 -2.83 8.98
C THR A 558 14.19 -3.09 7.69
N ALA A 559 13.63 -2.66 6.54
CA ALA A 559 14.15 -2.95 5.21
C ALA A 559 15.27 -2.00 4.76
N TYR A 560 15.89 -2.36 3.64
CA TYR A 560 16.84 -1.57 2.85
C TYR A 560 18.17 -1.26 3.54
N GLN A 561 18.54 -2.05 4.55
CA GLN A 561 19.77 -1.93 5.31
C GLN A 561 20.59 -3.23 5.33
N GLY A 562 20.29 -4.15 4.44
CA GLY A 562 20.88 -5.49 4.35
C GLY A 562 20.23 -6.52 5.26
N ASP A 563 20.44 -7.80 4.93
CA ASP A 563 19.83 -8.95 5.61
C ASP A 563 20.25 -9.06 7.08
N LYS A 564 21.43 -8.55 7.45
CA LYS A 564 21.87 -8.52 8.85
C LYS A 564 20.91 -7.74 9.76
N ILE A 565 20.40 -6.61 9.28
CA ILE A 565 19.40 -5.80 10.00
C ILE A 565 18.02 -6.41 9.81
N LEU A 566 17.66 -6.78 8.57
CA LEU A 566 16.36 -7.32 8.22
C LEU A 566 16.03 -8.61 8.98
N HIS A 567 16.92 -9.60 8.94
CA HIS A 567 16.72 -10.92 9.52
C HIS A 567 17.03 -10.99 11.03
N ALA A 568 17.46 -9.89 11.65
CA ALA A 568 17.72 -9.87 13.10
C ALA A 568 16.49 -10.28 13.93
N VAL A 569 15.29 -10.02 13.44
CA VAL A 569 14.02 -10.34 14.12
C VAL A 569 13.48 -11.73 13.78
N TYR A 570 14.16 -12.46 12.88
CA TYR A 570 13.70 -13.79 12.46
C TYR A 570 13.60 -14.74 13.64
N ARG A 571 12.44 -15.39 13.79
CA ARG A 571 12.03 -16.32 14.86
C ARG A 571 11.94 -15.68 16.26
N ARG A 572 12.00 -14.34 16.36
CA ARG A 572 12.02 -13.62 17.66
C ARG A 572 11.29 -12.27 17.60
N LEU A 573 10.14 -12.20 16.92
CA LEU A 573 9.32 -10.99 16.93
C LEU A 573 8.96 -10.56 18.35
N GLY A 574 8.95 -9.25 18.60
CA GLY A 574 8.69 -8.67 19.93
C GLY A 574 9.92 -8.51 20.81
N VAL A 575 11.13 -8.68 20.28
CA VAL A 575 12.39 -8.51 21.01
C VAL A 575 13.14 -7.27 20.53
N TYR A 576 13.88 -7.38 19.44
CA TYR A 576 14.80 -6.32 19.01
C TYR A 576 14.10 -5.04 18.54
N GLU A 577 12.99 -5.16 17.84
CA GLU A 577 12.21 -3.98 17.40
C GLU A 577 11.64 -3.19 18.59
N VAL A 578 11.45 -3.83 19.75
CA VAL A 578 11.03 -3.20 21.00
C VAL A 578 12.23 -2.61 21.74
N GLU A 579 13.30 -3.39 21.89
CA GLU A 579 14.54 -2.97 22.55
C GLU A 579 15.16 -1.74 21.88
N ASP A 580 15.15 -1.70 20.54
CA ASP A 580 15.70 -0.60 19.76
C ASP A 580 14.91 0.71 19.98
N GLN A 581 13.57 0.67 20.11
CA GLN A 581 12.77 1.85 20.46
C GLN A 581 13.13 2.38 21.85
N ILE A 582 13.24 1.50 22.85
CA ILE A 582 13.58 1.87 24.21
C ILE A 582 14.99 2.46 24.28
N SER A 583 15.95 1.85 23.59
CA SER A 583 17.34 2.30 23.55
C SER A 583 17.49 3.63 22.83
N ALA A 584 16.74 3.83 21.72
CA ALA A 584 16.69 5.11 21.02
C ALA A 584 16.16 6.23 21.92
N VAL A 585 15.09 5.99 22.69
CA VAL A 585 14.56 6.98 23.64
C VAL A 585 15.62 7.37 24.70
N LYS A 586 16.35 6.39 25.25
CA LYS A 586 17.45 6.69 26.20
C LYS A 586 18.49 7.59 25.56
N LYS A 587 18.86 7.34 24.29
CA LYS A 587 19.78 8.20 23.54
C LYS A 587 19.22 9.60 23.28
N PHE A 588 17.92 9.73 23.02
CA PHE A 588 17.27 11.03 22.87
C PHE A 588 17.28 11.84 24.19
N ILE A 589 17.10 11.19 25.34
CA ILE A 589 17.22 11.82 26.65
C ILE A 589 18.64 12.39 26.85
N GLU A 590 19.68 11.62 26.47
CA GLU A 590 21.08 12.04 26.54
C GLU A 590 21.40 13.30 25.70
N MET A 591 20.59 13.58 24.66
CA MET A 591 20.74 14.82 23.85
C MET A 591 20.43 16.12 24.63
N GLY A 592 19.82 16.03 25.80
CA GLY A 592 19.67 17.12 26.76
C GLY A 592 18.43 17.97 26.60
N PHE A 593 17.65 17.88 25.51
CA PHE A 593 16.45 18.70 25.26
C PHE A 593 15.11 17.92 25.40
N ILE A 594 15.15 16.64 25.79
CA ILE A 594 13.93 15.86 26.05
C ILE A 594 13.56 15.95 27.53
N ASP A 595 12.28 16.14 27.81
CA ASP A 595 11.69 16.05 29.15
C ASP A 595 11.39 14.57 29.46
N GLU A 596 12.24 13.95 30.25
CA GLU A 596 12.14 12.53 30.60
C GLU A 596 10.85 12.14 31.34
N LYS A 597 10.12 13.13 31.91
CA LYS A 597 8.83 12.94 32.56
C LYS A 597 7.64 12.97 31.61
N ARG A 598 7.86 13.39 30.37
CA ARG A 598 6.81 13.54 29.34
C ARG A 598 7.22 12.80 28.05
N ILE A 599 7.33 11.47 28.13
CA ILE A 599 7.65 10.62 27.00
C ILE A 599 6.53 9.63 26.78
N ALA A 600 6.02 9.56 25.53
CA ALA A 600 4.97 8.65 25.12
C ALA A 600 5.39 7.85 23.87
N ILE A 601 4.68 6.75 23.62
CA ILE A 601 4.82 5.93 22.43
C ILE A 601 3.45 5.61 21.86
N TRP A 602 3.32 5.61 20.53
CA TRP A 602 2.11 5.15 19.87
C TRP A 602 2.41 4.39 18.60
N GLY A 603 1.50 3.50 18.22
CA GLY A 603 1.57 2.78 16.97
C GLY A 603 0.28 2.08 16.62
N TRP A 604 0.16 1.71 15.33
CA TRP A 604 -0.98 1.03 14.74
C TRP A 604 -0.56 -0.37 14.28
N SER A 605 -1.44 -1.38 14.42
CA SER A 605 -1.20 -2.73 13.92
C SER A 605 0.05 -3.36 14.57
N TYR A 606 1.07 -3.70 13.80
CA TYR A 606 2.37 -4.11 14.34
C TYR A 606 2.97 -3.05 15.28
N GLY A 607 2.83 -1.77 14.93
CA GLY A 607 3.27 -0.67 15.79
C GLY A 607 2.50 -0.60 17.11
N GLY A 608 1.22 -0.98 17.13
CA GLY A 608 0.43 -1.16 18.35
C GLY A 608 0.97 -2.30 19.22
N TYR A 609 1.42 -3.40 18.62
CA TYR A 609 2.12 -4.49 19.29
C TYR A 609 3.43 -4.03 19.92
N VAL A 610 4.29 -3.35 19.15
CA VAL A 610 5.57 -2.81 19.65
C VAL A 610 5.32 -1.81 20.78
N THR A 611 4.33 -0.90 20.63
CA THR A 611 3.91 0.04 21.68
C THR A 611 3.53 -0.70 22.96
N SER A 612 2.65 -1.69 22.85
CA SER A 612 2.18 -2.45 24.01
C SER A 612 3.32 -3.23 24.70
N LEU A 613 4.23 -3.81 23.93
CA LEU A 613 5.41 -4.50 24.48
C LEU A 613 6.40 -3.53 25.13
N ALA A 614 6.62 -2.35 24.54
CA ALA A 614 7.51 -1.34 25.09
C ALA A 614 7.00 -0.80 26.44
N LEU A 615 5.68 -0.54 26.56
CA LEU A 615 5.03 -0.18 27.82
C LEU A 615 5.10 -1.32 28.84
N GLY A 616 4.79 -2.55 28.41
CA GLY A 616 4.82 -3.75 29.24
C GLY A 616 6.23 -4.28 29.56
N SER A 617 7.29 -3.66 29.00
CA SER A 617 8.68 -4.05 29.30
C SER A 617 9.12 -3.70 30.74
N GLY A 618 8.46 -2.73 31.37
CA GLY A 618 8.87 -2.19 32.66
C GLY A 618 10.12 -1.32 32.59
N SER A 619 10.49 -0.82 31.41
CA SER A 619 11.69 0.00 31.19
C SER A 619 11.70 1.33 31.95
N GLY A 620 10.51 1.85 32.33
CA GLY A 620 10.34 3.14 33.03
C GLY A 620 10.59 4.38 32.17
N VAL A 621 10.86 4.23 30.85
CA VAL A 621 11.12 5.39 29.98
C VAL A 621 9.85 6.05 29.44
N PHE A 622 8.73 5.32 29.36
CA PHE A 622 7.47 5.83 28.85
C PHE A 622 6.49 6.12 30.00
N LYS A 623 5.88 7.30 29.98
CA LYS A 623 4.81 7.67 30.89
C LYS A 623 3.47 7.12 30.43
N CYS A 624 3.21 7.14 29.14
CA CYS A 624 1.97 6.66 28.56
C CYS A 624 2.16 6.14 27.12
N GLY A 625 1.14 5.49 26.58
CA GLY A 625 1.12 5.10 25.17
C GLY A 625 -0.26 4.74 24.65
N MET A 626 -0.35 4.71 23.31
CA MET A 626 -1.60 4.47 22.58
C MET A 626 -1.37 3.36 21.55
N ALA A 627 -2.12 2.29 21.66
CA ALA A 627 -2.08 1.18 20.72
C ALA A 627 -3.39 1.10 19.92
N VAL A 628 -3.28 1.25 18.60
CA VAL A 628 -4.42 1.15 17.69
C VAL A 628 -4.36 -0.20 16.96
N ALA A 629 -5.43 -0.98 17.06
CA ALA A 629 -5.59 -2.30 16.45
C ALA A 629 -4.33 -3.20 16.62
N PRO A 630 -3.81 -3.35 17.85
CA PRO A 630 -2.55 -4.07 18.08
C PRO A 630 -2.68 -5.57 17.88
N VAL A 631 -1.64 -6.22 17.34
CA VAL A 631 -1.41 -7.64 17.54
C VAL A 631 -1.12 -7.87 19.04
N SER A 632 -1.63 -8.96 19.62
CA SER A 632 -1.38 -9.30 21.03
C SER A 632 -0.68 -10.65 21.21
N SER A 633 -0.90 -11.56 20.26
CA SER A 633 -0.25 -12.86 20.16
C SER A 633 -0.15 -13.25 18.70
N TRP A 634 0.97 -13.79 18.30
CA TRP A 634 1.19 -14.26 16.93
C TRP A 634 0.38 -15.51 16.58
N GLU A 635 -0.10 -16.26 17.59
CA GLU A 635 -1.06 -17.37 17.37
C GLU A 635 -2.43 -16.87 16.87
N TYR A 636 -2.73 -15.56 16.97
CA TYR A 636 -4.00 -14.99 16.53
C TYR A 636 -3.94 -14.38 15.13
N TYR A 637 -2.76 -14.29 14.54
CA TYR A 637 -2.55 -13.65 13.24
C TYR A 637 -2.36 -14.66 12.11
N ALA A 638 -2.45 -14.18 10.84
CA ALA A 638 -2.42 -14.99 9.64
C ALA A 638 -1.16 -15.86 9.52
N SER A 639 -1.35 -17.09 9.08
CA SER A 639 -0.29 -18.10 8.94
C SER A 639 0.84 -17.65 8.04
N ILE A 640 0.54 -17.15 6.83
CA ILE A 640 1.55 -16.77 5.84
C ILE A 640 2.48 -15.68 6.38
N TYR A 641 1.92 -14.61 6.98
CA TYR A 641 2.72 -13.56 7.61
C TYR A 641 3.49 -14.07 8.81
N THR A 642 2.79 -14.67 9.74
CA THR A 642 3.36 -15.05 11.03
C THR A 642 4.45 -16.10 10.89
N GLU A 643 4.20 -17.14 10.11
CA GLU A 643 5.15 -18.24 9.92
C GLU A 643 6.37 -17.83 9.10
N ARG A 644 6.26 -16.85 8.21
CA ARG A 644 7.39 -16.24 7.50
C ARG A 644 8.46 -15.75 8.47
N PHE A 645 8.05 -15.14 9.55
CA PHE A 645 8.95 -14.49 10.51
C PHE A 645 9.19 -15.31 11.78
N MET A 646 8.28 -16.18 12.16
CA MET A 646 8.31 -16.91 13.43
C MET A 646 8.52 -18.43 13.28
N GLY A 647 8.30 -19.00 12.10
CA GLY A 647 8.17 -20.45 11.94
C GLY A 647 6.86 -20.96 12.53
N LEU A 648 6.76 -22.27 12.83
CA LEU A 648 5.53 -22.91 13.30
C LEU A 648 5.36 -22.84 14.82
N PRO A 649 4.12 -22.66 15.34
CA PRO A 649 3.82 -22.65 16.77
C PRO A 649 3.71 -24.07 17.34
N ILE A 650 4.70 -24.91 17.11
CA ILE A 650 4.77 -26.29 17.59
C ILE A 650 6.01 -26.54 18.47
N LYS A 651 5.97 -27.54 19.35
CA LYS A 651 7.08 -27.84 20.28
C LYS A 651 8.41 -28.14 19.59
N SER A 652 8.36 -28.74 18.42
CA SER A 652 9.55 -29.08 17.63
C SER A 652 10.11 -27.91 16.85
N ASP A 653 9.46 -26.73 16.85
CA ASP A 653 9.90 -25.54 16.12
C ASP A 653 10.01 -24.31 17.04
N ASN A 654 8.99 -23.45 17.19
CA ASN A 654 9.15 -22.15 17.88
C ASN A 654 8.03 -21.82 18.90
N LEU A 655 7.32 -22.81 19.39
CA LEU A 655 6.17 -22.61 20.31
C LEU A 655 6.52 -21.76 21.54
N GLU A 656 7.72 -21.93 22.10
CA GLU A 656 8.12 -21.22 23.31
C GLU A 656 8.17 -19.72 23.07
N HIS A 657 8.73 -19.29 21.94
CA HIS A 657 8.81 -17.86 21.61
C HIS A 657 7.42 -17.28 21.31
N TYR A 658 6.52 -18.02 20.64
CA TYR A 658 5.13 -17.60 20.47
C TYR A 658 4.47 -17.26 21.82
N LYS A 659 4.67 -18.09 22.85
CA LYS A 659 4.12 -17.85 24.20
C LYS A 659 4.77 -16.67 24.91
N ASN A 660 6.07 -16.51 24.76
CA ASN A 660 6.84 -15.48 25.45
C ASN A 660 6.72 -14.09 24.83
N SER A 661 6.30 -14.00 23.57
CA SER A 661 6.19 -12.74 22.81
C SER A 661 4.80 -12.08 22.93
N THR A 662 3.92 -12.56 23.82
CA THR A 662 2.57 -12.02 23.98
C THR A 662 2.54 -10.75 24.83
N VAL A 663 1.61 -9.83 24.50
CA VAL A 663 1.34 -8.63 25.32
C VAL A 663 0.78 -9.02 26.67
N MET A 664 -0.13 -10.04 26.72
CA MET A 664 -0.79 -10.51 27.92
C MET A 664 0.18 -10.97 29.01
N ALA A 665 1.32 -11.56 28.63
CA ALA A 665 2.35 -11.99 29.59
C ALA A 665 2.95 -10.83 30.40
N ARG A 666 2.79 -9.60 29.94
CA ARG A 666 3.35 -8.37 30.52
C ARG A 666 2.31 -7.50 31.22
N ALA A 667 1.06 -7.94 31.33
CA ALA A 667 -0.05 -7.13 31.84
C ALA A 667 0.23 -6.45 33.21
N LYS A 668 0.91 -7.12 34.13
CA LYS A 668 1.26 -6.56 35.46
C LYS A 668 2.18 -5.32 35.39
N ASN A 669 2.99 -5.20 34.35
CA ASN A 669 3.92 -4.10 34.22
C ASN A 669 3.24 -2.78 33.77
N PHE A 670 1.97 -2.84 33.36
CA PHE A 670 1.20 -1.65 32.97
C PHE A 670 0.70 -0.83 34.17
N GLN A 671 0.90 -1.26 35.39
CA GLN A 671 0.44 -0.53 36.60
C GLN A 671 0.99 0.89 36.73
N ASN A 672 2.15 1.18 36.13
CA ASN A 672 2.84 2.46 36.24
C ASN A 672 2.81 3.29 34.93
N VAL A 673 2.03 2.90 33.96
CA VAL A 673 1.91 3.61 32.67
C VAL A 673 0.43 3.86 32.32
N GLU A 674 0.15 5.01 31.75
CA GLU A 674 -1.18 5.31 31.21
C GLU A 674 -1.32 4.66 29.83
N TYR A 675 -2.36 3.87 29.61
CA TYR A 675 -2.53 3.10 28.37
C TYR A 675 -3.89 3.34 27.73
N LEU A 676 -3.88 3.68 26.45
CA LEU A 676 -5.07 3.79 25.60
C LEU A 676 -5.07 2.69 24.54
N LEU A 677 -6.08 1.82 24.58
CA LEU A 677 -6.28 0.71 23.69
C LEU A 677 -7.45 0.99 22.74
N ILE A 678 -7.21 0.98 21.44
CA ILE A 678 -8.18 1.32 20.39
C ILE A 678 -8.32 0.17 19.40
N HIS A 679 -9.58 -0.16 18.98
CA HIS A 679 -9.79 -1.19 17.94
C HIS A 679 -11.13 -1.00 17.20
N GLY A 680 -11.17 -1.38 15.91
CA GLY A 680 -12.40 -1.53 15.15
C GLY A 680 -13.03 -2.91 15.40
N THR A 681 -14.35 -2.99 15.64
CA THR A 681 -14.99 -4.27 15.95
C THR A 681 -15.18 -5.20 14.74
N ALA A 682 -15.07 -4.65 13.52
CA ALA A 682 -15.13 -5.39 12.25
C ALA A 682 -13.75 -5.46 11.55
N ASP A 683 -12.68 -5.47 12.35
CA ASP A 683 -11.31 -5.64 11.85
C ASP A 683 -11.12 -7.07 11.34
N ASP A 684 -11.00 -7.22 10.02
CA ASP A 684 -10.82 -8.48 9.31
C ASP A 684 -9.34 -8.91 9.23
N ASN A 685 -8.43 -8.02 9.59
CA ASN A 685 -6.98 -8.21 9.52
C ASN A 685 -6.42 -8.61 10.90
N VAL A 686 -6.29 -7.65 11.81
CA VAL A 686 -5.97 -7.91 13.21
C VAL A 686 -7.27 -7.99 14.00
N HIS A 687 -7.80 -9.18 14.17
CA HIS A 687 -9.13 -9.37 14.75
C HIS A 687 -9.26 -8.72 16.13
N PHE A 688 -10.45 -8.19 16.44
CA PHE A 688 -10.79 -7.60 17.73
C PHE A 688 -10.45 -8.51 18.93
N GLN A 689 -10.37 -9.82 18.71
CA GLN A 689 -9.86 -10.80 19.67
C GLN A 689 -8.54 -10.36 20.33
N ASN A 690 -7.62 -9.74 19.56
CA ASN A 690 -6.34 -9.29 20.08
C ASN A 690 -6.50 -8.27 21.20
N SER A 691 -7.28 -7.21 20.99
CA SER A 691 -7.56 -6.20 22.03
C SER A 691 -8.41 -6.74 23.16
N ALA A 692 -9.38 -7.62 22.88
CA ALA A 692 -10.18 -8.26 23.91
C ALA A 692 -9.32 -9.09 24.88
N GLN A 693 -8.29 -9.79 24.39
CA GLN A 693 -7.36 -10.56 25.23
C GLN A 693 -6.39 -9.64 26.01
N ILE A 694 -5.93 -8.53 25.43
CA ILE A 694 -5.17 -7.52 26.19
C ILE A 694 -6.03 -6.98 27.33
N ALA A 695 -7.26 -6.52 27.04
CA ALA A 695 -8.18 -5.97 28.03
C ALA A 695 -8.44 -6.97 29.16
N LYS A 696 -8.72 -8.24 28.83
CA LYS A 696 -8.91 -9.31 29.81
C LYS A 696 -7.69 -9.51 30.72
N ALA A 697 -6.48 -9.48 30.13
CA ALA A 697 -5.26 -9.66 30.91
C ALA A 697 -5.00 -8.47 31.86
N LEU A 698 -5.25 -7.22 31.41
CA LEU A 698 -5.11 -6.02 32.24
C LEU A 698 -6.13 -6.02 33.41
N VAL A 699 -7.40 -6.35 33.14
CA VAL A 699 -8.43 -6.49 34.17
C VAL A 699 -8.03 -7.54 35.20
N ASN A 700 -7.56 -8.71 34.76
CA ASN A 700 -7.09 -9.76 35.66
C ASN A 700 -5.87 -9.35 36.50
N ALA A 701 -5.04 -8.47 35.98
CA ALA A 701 -3.87 -7.89 36.65
C ALA A 701 -4.23 -6.67 37.53
N GLN A 702 -5.52 -6.27 37.58
CA GLN A 702 -6.02 -5.08 38.31
C GLN A 702 -5.32 -3.80 37.83
N VAL A 703 -5.07 -3.68 36.54
CA VAL A 703 -4.50 -2.49 35.89
C VAL A 703 -5.64 -1.65 35.30
N ASP A 704 -5.63 -0.37 35.61
CA ASP A 704 -6.54 0.61 34.99
C ASP A 704 -6.01 1.04 33.61
N PHE A 705 -6.92 1.18 32.63
CA PHE A 705 -6.59 1.59 31.27
C PHE A 705 -7.80 2.20 30.57
N GLN A 706 -7.57 3.00 29.54
CA GLN A 706 -8.64 3.52 28.68
C GLN A 706 -8.80 2.63 27.45
N ALA A 707 -10.03 2.45 26.99
CA ALA A 707 -10.35 1.69 25.78
C ALA A 707 -11.38 2.42 24.93
N MET A 708 -11.19 2.37 23.59
CA MET A 708 -12.14 2.92 22.61
C MET A 708 -12.39 1.91 21.49
N TRP A 709 -13.63 1.48 21.35
CA TRP A 709 -14.05 0.57 20.31
C TRP A 709 -14.82 1.32 19.22
N TYR A 710 -14.40 1.12 17.98
CA TYR A 710 -15.09 1.69 16.81
C TYR A 710 -15.97 0.62 16.19
N THR A 711 -17.26 0.69 16.46
CA THR A 711 -18.27 -0.27 15.99
C THR A 711 -18.27 -0.33 14.46
N ASP A 712 -18.25 -1.55 13.92
CA ASP A 712 -18.29 -1.88 12.49
C ASP A 712 -17.15 -1.30 11.65
N GLN A 713 -16.12 -0.76 12.30
CA GLN A 713 -14.93 -0.27 11.60
C GLN A 713 -13.93 -1.40 11.40
N ASN A 714 -13.33 -1.42 10.20
CA ASN A 714 -12.25 -2.33 9.83
C ASN A 714 -10.89 -1.84 10.38
N HIS A 715 -9.80 -2.52 9.97
CA HIS A 715 -8.42 -2.23 10.41
C HIS A 715 -7.98 -0.77 10.23
N GLY A 716 -8.48 -0.09 9.22
CA GLY A 716 -8.09 1.30 8.89
C GLY A 716 -8.89 2.38 9.63
N ILE A 717 -10.00 2.05 10.27
CA ILE A 717 -10.90 2.99 10.97
C ILE A 717 -11.14 4.28 10.16
N PRO A 718 -11.70 4.20 8.93
CA PRO A 718 -11.76 5.33 7.99
C PRO A 718 -12.87 6.35 8.32
N GLY A 719 -12.91 7.43 7.53
CA GLY A 719 -14.01 8.40 7.51
C GLY A 719 -14.12 9.24 8.77
N LEU A 720 -15.34 9.42 9.28
CA LEU A 720 -15.59 10.19 10.50
C LEU A 720 -14.98 9.57 11.74
N SER A 721 -14.90 8.23 11.78
CA SER A 721 -14.26 7.49 12.87
C SER A 721 -12.77 7.82 12.98
N SER A 722 -12.08 8.04 11.86
CA SER A 722 -10.68 8.49 11.85
C SER A 722 -10.53 9.90 12.46
N LYS A 723 -11.45 10.83 12.18
CA LYS A 723 -11.43 12.17 12.79
C LYS A 723 -11.59 12.07 14.31
N HIS A 724 -12.56 11.31 14.77
CA HIS A 724 -12.78 11.06 16.20
C HIS A 724 -11.56 10.40 16.85
N LEU A 725 -10.97 9.41 16.22
CA LEU A 725 -9.78 8.68 16.70
C LEU A 725 -8.62 9.63 16.99
N TYR A 726 -8.21 10.44 16.02
CA TYR A 726 -7.09 11.38 16.22
C TYR A 726 -7.41 12.49 17.23
N THR A 727 -8.66 12.94 17.31
CA THR A 727 -9.11 13.86 18.36
C THR A 727 -8.98 13.23 19.74
N HIS A 728 -9.47 12.00 19.90
CA HIS A 728 -9.40 11.26 21.15
C HIS A 728 -7.95 10.97 21.60
N MET A 729 -7.09 10.54 20.66
CA MET A 729 -5.66 10.36 20.91
C MET A 729 -4.97 11.66 21.31
N THR A 730 -5.36 12.80 20.72
CA THR A 730 -4.84 14.12 21.08
C THR A 730 -5.19 14.48 22.52
N HIS A 731 -6.45 14.28 22.93
CA HIS A 731 -6.89 14.55 24.31
C HIS A 731 -6.14 13.67 25.31
N PHE A 732 -6.04 12.36 25.03
CA PHE A 732 -5.28 11.45 25.89
C PHE A 732 -3.81 11.90 26.04
N LEU A 733 -3.14 12.26 24.93
CA LEU A 733 -1.73 12.67 24.95
C LEU A 733 -1.55 14.00 25.72
N LYS A 734 -2.46 14.97 25.51
CA LYS A 734 -2.43 16.24 26.25
C LYS A 734 -2.63 16.03 27.75
N GLN A 735 -3.57 15.17 28.14
CA GLN A 735 -3.78 14.77 29.53
C GLN A 735 -2.52 14.14 30.13
N CYS A 736 -1.96 13.13 29.44
CA CYS A 736 -0.74 12.46 29.86
C CYS A 736 0.43 13.44 30.06
N PHE A 737 0.63 14.38 29.16
CA PHE A 737 1.72 15.35 29.23
C PHE A 737 1.40 16.57 30.08
N SER A 738 0.19 16.68 30.66
CA SER A 738 -0.30 17.83 31.42
C SER A 738 -0.16 19.15 30.62
N LEU A 739 -0.51 19.09 29.33
CA LEU A 739 -0.59 20.26 28.46
C LEU A 739 -1.95 20.95 28.65
N SER A 740 -1.98 22.28 28.58
CA SER A 740 -3.24 23.04 28.60
C SER A 740 -4.12 22.71 27.40
N GLU A 741 -5.43 22.74 27.58
CA GLU A 741 -6.42 22.56 26.52
C GLU A 741 -6.35 23.63 25.43
#